data_010c2410cd738e114981e54cc811378e
#
_entry.id   010c2410cd738e114981e54cc811378e
#
_cell.length_a   1.000
_cell.length_b   1.000
_cell.length_c   1.000
_cell.angle_alpha   90.00
_cell.angle_beta   90.00
_cell.angle_gamma   90.00
#
_symmetry.space_group_name_H-M   'P 1'
#
loop_
_entity.id
_entity.type
_entity.pdbx_description
1 polymer ?
#
loop_
_entity_poly.entity_id
_entity_poly.type
_entity_poly.pdbx_seq_one_letter_code
_entity_poly.pdbx_strand_id
1 'polypeptide(L)'
;MILKMKKFMALALAMALSAIGSVVSYADSTPKQEFRAAWFTPVNTGWPVSANRGNVTALKNEIIDKLNQVKAAGLNAVCVHVRPFADRLYNTNSYTHNDGTNYTVYEPISQYASGTRGAKCSIDLLQTWIDEGHKRGIEVHAWVNPLRWCTPAGAHSKGYNPYSTGMDEGVKNWMITAYQWATDKEGKKYVANTKFVFNPANENTHVRLKNVCAVLTGAYDIDGIVFDDYFYPDGIAEDSSADDWSDYQSYKNNGGTMSIGDWRRDNVNKLMEMSYNIIHDIKPYVRFGIAPAGAAFNGVKESDGLPAPYGHTYEGLVCKAGDWQYSTIYADPIAWIRSKHVDYLAPQLYWTNSHSTNPYGPMIDWYSIAAKKFGRHIFGALSITFLEKGNNTSNYDEVIRQVNQTRATTRDNFPGEMFYSSRSMFGPTCSGLDSYLKQKVYQYPASVPAMTWYNAPDLGKVTNVKLSGTTLSWTGKSNSRYIVYAVPLGTNAIQAASTEHNGLRAEYIVDITYSTSATIPSNKTSGYWHGVAALDRYGNEWAMGATSNMPPSETLKAVTLTTPSAGETVSIGCTFNWSDPASANSFDLQISKDKNFASGVSTYNVNTTSCYVDLTTLSTSSTYYWRVISHKGCLLYTSPSPRDTR
;
A
#
# COMPACT_ATOMS: atom_id res chain seq x y z
N MET A 1 21.08 23.66 -53.40
CA MET A 1 20.41 24.03 -52.12
C MET A 1 18.98 23.48 -51.98
N ILE A 2 18.20 23.42 -53.08
CA ILE A 2 16.79 22.94 -53.04
C ILE A 2 16.66 21.40 -52.79
N LEU A 3 17.65 20.60 -53.23
CA LEU A 3 17.61 19.13 -53.01
C LEU A 3 17.91 18.71 -51.54
N LYS A 4 18.69 19.52 -50.80
CA LYS A 4 18.96 19.26 -49.37
C LYS A 4 17.79 19.65 -48.49
N MET A 5 17.00 20.69 -48.85
CA MET A 5 15.81 21.07 -48.09
C MET A 5 14.69 20.04 -48.21
N LYS A 6 14.51 19.38 -49.37
CA LYS A 6 13.48 18.33 -49.54
C LYS A 6 13.79 17.07 -48.72
N LYS A 7 15.06 16.71 -48.54
CA LYS A 7 15.43 15.60 -47.64
C LYS A 7 15.26 15.93 -46.16
N PHE A 8 15.48 17.16 -45.74
CA PHE A 8 15.27 17.59 -44.37
C PHE A 8 13.76 17.69 -44.02
N MET A 9 12.93 18.18 -44.95
CA MET A 9 11.47 18.19 -44.76
C MET A 9 10.85 16.79 -44.76
N ALA A 10 11.37 15.85 -45.57
CA ALA A 10 10.91 14.46 -45.54
C ALA A 10 11.35 13.73 -44.25
N LEU A 11 12.52 14.04 -43.71
CA LEU A 11 12.99 13.46 -42.43
C LEU A 11 12.24 14.07 -41.24
N ALA A 12 11.93 15.36 -41.24
CA ALA A 12 11.12 16.02 -40.22
C ALA A 12 9.65 15.55 -40.25
N LEU A 13 9.11 15.28 -41.45
CA LEU A 13 7.76 14.74 -41.62
C LEU A 13 7.70 13.25 -41.24
N ALA A 14 8.76 12.46 -41.49
CA ALA A 14 8.87 11.08 -41.03
C ALA A 14 9.04 10.98 -39.53
N MET A 15 9.78 11.90 -38.88
CA MET A 15 9.87 11.99 -37.42
C MET A 15 8.60 12.53 -36.78
N ALA A 16 7.84 13.39 -37.44
CA ALA A 16 6.52 13.84 -36.96
C ALA A 16 5.42 12.77 -37.14
N LEU A 17 5.53 11.90 -38.14
CA LEU A 17 4.62 10.77 -38.35
C LEU A 17 4.97 9.54 -37.52
N SER A 18 6.24 9.37 -37.10
CA SER A 18 6.63 8.35 -36.12
C SER A 18 6.30 8.73 -34.67
N ALA A 19 6.01 10.02 -34.40
CA ALA A 19 5.52 10.49 -33.10
C ALA A 19 3.99 10.38 -32.93
N ILE A 20 3.24 10.00 -33.98
CA ILE A 20 1.75 9.82 -33.93
C ILE A 20 1.37 8.33 -33.89
N GLY A 21 2.35 7.42 -33.83
CA GLY A 21 2.12 5.96 -33.80
C GLY A 21 2.32 5.29 -32.45
N SER A 22 2.53 6.03 -31.36
CA SER A 22 2.32 5.45 -30.04
C SER A 22 0.82 5.39 -29.79
N VAL A 23 0.24 4.20 -29.92
CA VAL A 23 -1.01 3.87 -29.25
C VAL A 23 -0.81 4.31 -27.81
N VAL A 24 -1.39 5.45 -27.44
CA VAL A 24 -1.56 5.81 -26.03
C VAL A 24 -2.48 4.71 -25.51
N SER A 25 -1.89 3.64 -24.99
CA SER A 25 -2.55 2.85 -23.96
C SER A 25 -2.97 3.91 -22.95
N TYR A 26 -4.26 4.19 -22.85
CA TYR A 26 -4.78 5.02 -21.78
C TYR A 26 -4.55 4.22 -20.50
N ALA A 27 -3.37 4.35 -19.95
CA ALA A 27 -3.15 4.02 -18.55
C ALA A 27 -4.23 4.76 -17.76
N ASP A 28 -4.83 4.11 -16.78
CA ASP A 28 -5.83 4.75 -15.94
C ASP A 28 -5.20 6.04 -15.38
N SER A 29 -5.80 7.19 -15.71
CA SER A 29 -5.25 8.51 -15.37
C SER A 29 -5.13 8.73 -13.86
N THR A 30 -5.83 7.91 -13.08
CA THR A 30 -5.81 7.89 -11.61
C THR A 30 -5.80 6.43 -11.16
N PRO A 31 -4.91 6.06 -10.21
CA PRO A 31 -4.87 4.70 -9.69
C PRO A 31 -6.22 4.30 -9.11
N LYS A 32 -6.72 3.13 -9.52
CA LYS A 32 -7.93 2.53 -8.95
C LYS A 32 -7.66 1.91 -7.58
N GLN A 33 -6.45 1.41 -7.37
CA GLN A 33 -5.96 0.90 -6.11
C GLN A 33 -4.79 1.76 -5.64
N GLU A 34 -4.94 2.36 -4.45
CA GLU A 34 -3.94 3.21 -3.84
C GLU A 34 -4.21 3.30 -2.34
N PHE A 35 -3.19 3.06 -1.52
CA PHE A 35 -3.30 3.23 -0.07
C PHE A 35 -3.15 4.71 0.28
N ARG A 36 -4.14 5.32 0.92
CA ARG A 36 -4.18 6.74 1.26
C ARG A 36 -4.51 6.90 2.72
N ALA A 37 -3.51 6.97 3.58
CA ALA A 37 -3.70 6.97 5.02
C ALA A 37 -3.20 8.23 5.71
N ALA A 38 -3.74 8.53 6.89
CA ALA A 38 -3.21 9.51 7.81
C ALA A 38 -2.93 8.88 9.18
N TRP A 39 -1.85 9.32 9.83
CA TRP A 39 -1.47 8.90 11.16
C TRP A 39 -2.18 9.72 12.23
N PHE A 40 -2.86 9.04 13.15
CA PHE A 40 -3.53 9.63 14.32
C PHE A 40 -2.83 9.18 15.59
N THR A 41 -2.20 10.11 16.31
CA THR A 41 -1.47 9.78 17.54
C THR A 41 -1.82 10.74 18.68
N PRO A 42 -1.94 10.22 19.91
CA PRO A 42 -2.15 11.05 21.09
C PRO A 42 -0.86 11.78 21.54
N VAL A 43 0.29 11.35 21.03
CA VAL A 43 1.60 11.87 21.42
C VAL A 43 1.91 13.14 20.64
N ASN A 44 2.00 14.27 21.34
CA ASN A 44 2.33 15.59 20.78
C ASN A 44 1.42 16.11 19.66
N THR A 45 0.24 15.52 19.43
CA THR A 45 -0.52 15.77 18.22
C THR A 45 -1.95 16.23 18.42
N GLY A 46 -2.47 16.15 19.63
CA GLY A 46 -3.80 16.70 19.93
C GLY A 46 -4.99 15.80 19.60
N TRP A 47 -4.80 14.48 19.31
CA TRP A 47 -5.89 13.51 19.32
C TRP A 47 -5.58 12.36 20.29
N PRO A 48 -6.53 12.01 21.19
CA PRO A 48 -7.68 12.85 21.54
C PRO A 48 -7.23 14.15 22.21
N VAL A 49 -7.96 15.23 21.93
CA VAL A 49 -7.65 16.51 22.60
C VAL A 49 -7.83 16.38 24.11
N SER A 50 -7.01 17.08 24.88
CA SER A 50 -6.94 16.88 26.33
C SER A 50 -8.27 17.10 27.04
N ALA A 51 -9.08 18.06 26.58
CA ALA A 51 -10.40 18.36 27.14
C ALA A 51 -11.43 17.24 26.93
N ASN A 52 -11.25 16.35 25.94
CA ASN A 52 -12.20 15.29 25.61
C ASN A 52 -11.90 13.98 26.36
N ARG A 53 -10.68 13.83 26.95
CA ARG A 53 -10.25 12.60 27.61
C ARG A 53 -11.19 12.22 28.75
N GLY A 54 -11.64 10.97 28.77
CA GLY A 54 -12.63 10.45 29.72
C GLY A 54 -14.08 10.83 29.42
N ASN A 55 -14.36 11.72 28.46
CA ASN A 55 -15.72 12.10 28.07
C ASN A 55 -16.17 11.29 26.83
N VAL A 56 -17.08 10.35 27.02
CA VAL A 56 -17.57 9.41 26.00
C VAL A 56 -18.10 10.11 24.76
N THR A 57 -19.00 11.08 24.94
CA THR A 57 -19.64 11.79 23.82
C THR A 57 -18.63 12.64 23.05
N ALA A 58 -17.77 13.36 23.76
CA ALA A 58 -16.78 14.22 23.14
C ALA A 58 -15.74 13.40 22.35
N LEU A 59 -15.26 12.29 22.91
CA LEU A 59 -14.33 11.37 22.22
C LEU A 59 -14.96 10.75 20.97
N LYS A 60 -16.23 10.30 21.06
CA LYS A 60 -16.94 9.74 19.90
C LYS A 60 -17.13 10.78 18.80
N ASN A 61 -17.58 11.98 19.15
CA ASN A 61 -17.77 13.06 18.17
C ASN A 61 -16.45 13.46 17.52
N GLU A 62 -15.36 13.53 18.28
CA GLU A 62 -14.04 13.84 17.74
C GLU A 62 -13.58 12.78 16.71
N ILE A 63 -13.79 11.48 16.97
CA ILE A 63 -13.51 10.41 16.02
C ILE A 63 -14.33 10.56 14.74
N ILE A 64 -15.64 10.81 14.88
CA ILE A 64 -16.56 11.03 13.76
C ILE A 64 -16.10 12.20 12.90
N ASP A 65 -15.75 13.33 13.52
CA ASP A 65 -15.30 14.53 12.81
C ASP A 65 -13.98 14.27 12.06
N LYS A 66 -13.01 13.56 12.68
CA LYS A 66 -11.76 13.17 12.04
C LYS A 66 -11.99 12.25 10.84
N LEU A 67 -12.86 11.25 10.96
CA LEU A 67 -13.19 10.36 9.85
C LEU A 67 -13.94 11.07 8.71
N ASN A 68 -14.77 12.06 9.02
CA ASN A 68 -15.39 12.91 8.00
C ASN A 68 -14.33 13.73 7.23
N GLN A 69 -13.34 14.28 7.93
CA GLN A 69 -12.20 14.98 7.29
C GLN A 69 -11.38 14.05 6.40
N VAL A 70 -11.07 12.82 6.87
CA VAL A 70 -10.36 11.78 6.11
C VAL A 70 -11.12 11.44 4.81
N LYS A 71 -12.43 11.18 4.89
CA LYS A 71 -13.26 10.88 3.72
C LYS A 71 -13.31 12.06 2.74
N ALA A 72 -13.47 13.29 3.24
CA ALA A 72 -13.51 14.51 2.42
C ALA A 72 -12.19 14.75 1.68
N ALA A 73 -11.05 14.47 2.31
CA ALA A 73 -9.72 14.55 1.69
C ALA A 73 -9.48 13.48 0.60
N GLY A 74 -10.35 12.48 0.48
CA GLY A 74 -10.20 11.37 -0.47
C GLY A 74 -9.26 10.27 0.03
N LEU A 75 -8.97 10.24 1.34
CA LEU A 75 -8.24 9.16 1.99
C LEU A 75 -9.15 7.95 2.24
N ASN A 76 -8.56 6.76 2.34
CA ASN A 76 -9.28 5.49 2.48
C ASN A 76 -8.81 4.63 3.67
N ALA A 77 -7.83 5.11 4.43
CA ALA A 77 -7.35 4.43 5.62
C ALA A 77 -6.92 5.42 6.71
N VAL A 78 -6.93 4.93 7.96
CA VAL A 78 -6.37 5.62 9.13
C VAL A 78 -5.43 4.68 9.88
N CYS A 79 -4.29 5.21 10.34
CA CYS A 79 -3.38 4.52 11.25
C CYS A 79 -3.54 5.13 12.64
N VAL A 80 -4.23 4.43 13.51
CA VAL A 80 -4.59 4.93 14.84
C VAL A 80 -3.66 4.36 15.90
N HIS A 81 -2.97 5.22 16.61
CA HIS A 81 -2.01 4.83 17.65
C HIS A 81 -2.74 4.28 18.88
N VAL A 82 -2.85 2.97 18.94
CA VAL A 82 -3.59 2.26 19.99
C VAL A 82 -2.71 1.79 21.16
N ARG A 83 -1.39 1.75 20.95
CA ARG A 83 -0.40 1.36 21.97
C ARG A 83 0.85 2.24 21.90
N PRO A 84 0.81 3.46 22.48
CA PRO A 84 1.95 4.39 22.41
C PRO A 84 3.11 4.07 23.39
N PHE A 85 2.82 3.62 24.62
CA PHE A 85 3.82 3.48 25.68
C PHE A 85 3.53 2.29 26.62
N ALA A 86 3.44 1.08 26.06
CA ALA A 86 3.01 -0.09 26.84
C ALA A 86 1.73 0.20 27.65
N ASP A 87 0.83 0.92 27.04
CA ASP A 87 -0.52 1.23 27.50
C ASP A 87 -1.48 1.14 26.31
N ARG A 88 -2.75 1.02 26.55
CA ARG A 88 -3.73 0.73 25.51
C ARG A 88 -4.84 1.77 25.42
N LEU A 89 -5.24 2.10 24.20
CA LEU A 89 -6.40 2.93 23.86
C LEU A 89 -7.58 2.06 23.37
N TYR A 90 -7.67 0.84 23.86
CA TYR A 90 -8.74 -0.12 23.59
C TYR A 90 -9.10 -0.87 24.87
N ASN A 91 -10.34 -1.33 24.98
CA ASN A 91 -10.87 -1.86 26.23
C ASN A 91 -10.68 -3.38 26.37
N THR A 92 -10.93 -4.15 25.30
CA THR A 92 -10.78 -5.62 25.33
C THR A 92 -9.32 -5.99 25.50
N ASN A 93 -9.02 -6.78 26.52
CA ASN A 93 -7.66 -7.14 26.88
C ASN A 93 -7.38 -8.65 26.80
N SER A 94 -8.33 -9.45 26.35
CA SER A 94 -8.16 -10.89 26.20
C SER A 94 -8.83 -11.42 24.93
N TYR A 95 -8.28 -12.51 24.41
CA TYR A 95 -8.81 -13.24 23.27
C TYR A 95 -8.48 -14.73 23.45
N THR A 96 -9.47 -15.58 23.21
CA THR A 96 -9.26 -17.03 23.18
C THR A 96 -9.28 -17.51 21.74
N HIS A 97 -8.18 -18.08 21.30
CA HIS A 97 -8.03 -18.63 19.96
C HIS A 97 -8.82 -19.95 19.81
N ASN A 98 -9.05 -20.37 18.56
CA ASN A 98 -9.83 -21.58 18.25
C ASN A 98 -9.23 -22.87 18.81
N ASP A 99 -7.93 -22.92 19.05
CA ASP A 99 -7.22 -24.04 19.68
C ASP A 99 -7.31 -24.05 21.23
N GLY A 100 -8.03 -23.06 21.81
CA GLY A 100 -8.17 -22.88 23.25
C GLY A 100 -7.07 -22.04 23.91
N THR A 101 -6.06 -21.57 23.16
CA THR A 101 -5.02 -20.69 23.68
C THR A 101 -5.61 -19.35 24.07
N ASN A 102 -5.34 -18.92 25.30
CA ASN A 102 -5.80 -17.63 25.83
C ASN A 102 -4.68 -16.60 25.83
N TYR A 103 -4.89 -15.49 25.13
CA TYR A 103 -3.98 -14.35 25.05
C TYR A 103 -4.52 -13.22 25.93
N THR A 104 -3.67 -12.65 26.81
CA THR A 104 -4.09 -11.57 27.70
C THR A 104 -3.05 -10.44 27.71
N VAL A 105 -3.54 -9.21 27.54
CA VAL A 105 -2.75 -7.98 27.61
C VAL A 105 -2.96 -7.35 28.99
N TYR A 106 -1.91 -7.31 29.79
CA TYR A 106 -1.91 -6.73 31.15
C TYR A 106 -1.57 -5.23 31.17
N GLU A 107 -1.47 -4.59 30.03
CA GLU A 107 -1.16 -3.16 29.94
C GLU A 107 -2.32 -2.30 30.43
N PRO A 108 -2.05 -1.19 31.14
CA PRO A 108 -3.12 -0.31 31.63
C PRO A 108 -3.78 0.46 30.48
N ILE A 109 -5.02 0.94 30.74
CA ILE A 109 -5.64 1.94 29.87
C ILE A 109 -4.78 3.21 29.88
N SER A 110 -4.56 3.77 28.69
CA SER A 110 -3.76 4.98 28.52
C SER A 110 -4.43 6.21 29.15
N GLN A 111 -3.62 7.10 29.70
CA GLN A 111 -4.09 8.43 30.14
C GLN A 111 -4.70 9.26 28.99
N TYR A 112 -4.35 8.95 27.77
CA TYR A 112 -4.90 9.65 26.59
C TYR A 112 -6.36 9.28 26.34
N ALA A 113 -6.80 8.10 26.77
CA ALA A 113 -8.19 7.68 26.67
C ALA A 113 -9.03 8.19 27.85
N SER A 114 -8.56 7.93 29.08
CA SER A 114 -9.34 8.13 30.32
C SER A 114 -9.02 9.42 31.07
N GLY A 115 -7.96 10.15 30.67
CA GLY A 115 -7.41 11.28 31.42
C GLY A 115 -6.40 10.88 32.51
N THR A 116 -6.50 9.65 33.02
CA THR A 116 -5.58 9.11 34.05
C THR A 116 -5.18 7.69 33.66
N ARG A 117 -3.87 7.39 33.69
CA ARG A 117 -3.34 6.06 33.36
C ARG A 117 -3.94 4.99 34.28
N GLY A 118 -4.43 3.91 33.70
CA GLY A 118 -5.06 2.78 34.42
C GLY A 118 -6.52 2.99 34.81
N ALA A 119 -7.05 4.20 34.70
CA ALA A 119 -8.49 4.43 34.92
C ALA A 119 -9.31 3.82 33.79
N LYS A 120 -10.52 3.33 34.11
CA LYS A 120 -11.45 2.81 33.11
C LYS A 120 -11.82 3.90 32.10
N CYS A 121 -11.89 3.52 30.84
CA CYS A 121 -12.48 4.33 29.78
C CYS A 121 -13.83 3.70 29.43
N SER A 122 -14.93 4.48 29.55
CA SER A 122 -16.31 3.99 29.30
C SER A 122 -16.61 3.83 27.80
N ILE A 123 -15.73 4.29 26.94
CA ILE A 123 -15.79 4.08 25.48
C ILE A 123 -14.57 3.25 25.04
N ASP A 124 -14.79 2.27 24.18
CA ASP A 124 -13.69 1.62 23.47
C ASP A 124 -13.33 2.45 22.23
N LEU A 125 -12.19 3.12 22.32
CA LEU A 125 -11.76 4.03 21.25
C LEU A 125 -11.45 3.29 19.96
N LEU A 126 -10.76 2.14 20.02
CA LEU A 126 -10.46 1.37 18.83
C LEU A 126 -11.72 0.83 18.16
N GLN A 127 -12.65 0.27 18.94
CA GLN A 127 -13.93 -0.19 18.39
C GLN A 127 -14.72 0.97 17.75
N THR A 128 -14.68 2.15 18.36
CA THR A 128 -15.34 3.34 17.79
C THR A 128 -14.71 3.77 16.47
N TRP A 129 -13.38 3.75 16.35
CA TRP A 129 -12.69 4.01 15.09
C TRP A 129 -13.08 3.00 14.00
N ILE A 130 -13.15 1.72 14.35
CA ILE A 130 -13.56 0.64 13.43
C ILE A 130 -14.99 0.86 12.96
N ASP A 131 -15.95 0.97 13.88
CA ASP A 131 -17.37 1.10 13.54
C ASP A 131 -17.66 2.33 12.67
N GLU A 132 -17.09 3.47 13.04
CA GLU A 132 -17.32 4.73 12.30
C GLU A 132 -16.48 4.82 11.03
N GLY A 133 -15.29 4.19 10.99
CA GLY A 133 -14.44 4.08 9.80
C GLY A 133 -15.09 3.20 8.74
N HIS A 134 -15.51 2.01 9.11
CA HIS A 134 -16.17 1.05 8.20
C HIS A 134 -17.47 1.61 7.61
N LYS A 135 -18.27 2.35 8.39
CA LYS A 135 -19.46 3.07 7.85
C LYS A 135 -19.10 4.02 6.69
N ARG A 136 -17.88 4.50 6.64
CA ARG A 136 -17.37 5.44 5.63
C ARG A 136 -16.51 4.79 4.55
N GLY A 137 -16.34 3.47 4.61
CA GLY A 137 -15.45 2.71 3.70
C GLY A 137 -13.95 2.95 3.97
N ILE A 138 -13.60 3.35 5.19
CA ILE A 138 -12.22 3.66 5.62
C ILE A 138 -11.67 2.46 6.37
N GLU A 139 -10.49 1.95 5.97
CA GLU A 139 -9.75 0.93 6.71
C GLU A 139 -9.14 1.50 8.00
N VAL A 140 -9.09 0.68 9.05
CA VAL A 140 -8.53 1.05 10.34
C VAL A 140 -7.34 0.15 10.65
N HIS A 141 -6.15 0.73 10.63
CA HIS A 141 -4.90 0.07 11.01
C HIS A 141 -4.52 0.45 12.44
N ALA A 142 -4.38 -0.54 13.31
CA ALA A 142 -3.93 -0.35 14.68
C ALA A 142 -2.42 -0.06 14.71
N TRP A 143 -2.03 1.16 15.03
CA TRP A 143 -0.63 1.51 15.20
C TRP A 143 -0.16 1.13 16.60
N VAL A 144 0.84 0.27 16.65
CA VAL A 144 1.47 -0.27 17.84
C VAL A 144 2.93 0.15 17.88
N ASN A 145 3.36 0.80 18.95
CA ASN A 145 4.77 0.89 19.26
C ASN A 145 5.20 -0.42 19.92
N PRO A 146 6.05 -1.24 19.28
CA PRO A 146 6.27 -2.62 19.73
C PRO A 146 7.04 -2.72 21.04
N LEU A 147 8.02 -1.85 21.26
CA LEU A 147 8.99 -2.02 22.36
C LEU A 147 9.04 -0.85 23.34
N ARG A 148 8.54 0.32 22.98
CA ARG A 148 8.69 1.53 23.75
C ARG A 148 7.87 1.50 25.04
N TRP A 149 8.54 1.78 26.18
CA TRP A 149 7.91 1.83 27.48
C TRP A 149 7.41 3.25 27.83
N CYS A 150 8.22 4.27 27.64
CA CYS A 150 7.85 5.65 27.93
C CYS A 150 8.70 6.66 27.14
N THR A 151 8.24 7.91 27.08
CA THR A 151 9.07 9.01 26.60
C THR A 151 9.98 9.55 27.68
N PRO A 152 11.20 9.97 27.35
CA PRO A 152 12.16 10.49 28.31
C PRO A 152 11.69 11.76 29.03
N ALA A 153 11.10 12.70 28.30
CA ALA A 153 10.70 14.00 28.84
C ALA A 153 9.56 13.93 29.87
N GLY A 154 8.70 12.92 29.77
CA GLY A 154 7.60 12.73 30.72
C GLY A 154 8.03 11.98 32.00
N ALA A 155 9.05 11.14 31.89
CA ALA A 155 9.47 10.25 32.96
C ALA A 155 10.34 10.95 34.03
N HIS A 156 11.23 11.82 33.63
CA HIS A 156 12.24 12.40 34.54
C HIS A 156 11.88 13.77 35.12
N SER A 157 11.17 14.63 34.39
CA SER A 157 10.88 15.98 34.86
C SER A 157 9.84 16.07 35.99
N LYS A 158 9.15 14.97 36.32
CA LYS A 158 8.07 14.93 37.33
C LYS A 158 8.19 13.80 38.34
N GLY A 159 9.37 13.25 38.57
CA GLY A 159 9.56 12.13 39.51
C GLY A 159 8.81 10.86 39.07
N TYR A 160 8.51 10.70 37.78
CA TYR A 160 7.87 9.53 37.24
C TYR A 160 8.83 8.35 37.30
N ASN A 161 8.56 7.46 38.25
CA ASN A 161 9.21 6.17 38.27
C ASN A 161 8.45 5.22 37.34
N PRO A 162 9.00 4.80 36.18
CA PRO A 162 8.33 3.87 35.28
C PRO A 162 7.95 2.55 35.97
N TYR A 163 8.58 2.24 37.11
CA TYR A 163 8.34 1.06 37.91
C TYR A 163 7.25 1.25 39.00
N SER A 164 6.83 2.50 39.29
CA SER A 164 5.84 2.78 40.35
C SER A 164 4.37 2.66 39.90
N THR A 165 4.11 2.34 38.64
CA THR A 165 2.76 2.31 38.08
C THR A 165 2.13 0.91 38.01
N GLY A 166 2.34 0.07 39.05
CA GLY A 166 1.68 -1.23 39.18
C GLY A 166 2.24 -2.33 38.28
N MET A 167 3.44 -2.16 37.76
CA MET A 167 4.17 -3.25 37.13
C MET A 167 5.03 -4.00 38.12
N ASP A 168 4.98 -5.30 37.98
CA ASP A 168 5.79 -6.24 38.77
C ASP A 168 7.30 -5.93 38.64
N GLU A 169 8.05 -6.05 39.73
CA GLU A 169 9.50 -5.86 39.75
C GLU A 169 10.23 -6.74 38.71
N GLY A 170 9.65 -7.89 38.38
CA GLY A 170 10.15 -8.78 37.32
C GLY A 170 10.26 -8.13 35.94
N VAL A 171 9.45 -7.12 35.65
CA VAL A 171 9.49 -6.41 34.33
C VAL A 171 10.75 -5.56 34.18
N LYS A 172 11.37 -5.11 35.27
CA LYS A 172 12.63 -4.34 35.25
C LYS A 172 13.73 -5.07 34.49
N ASN A 173 13.81 -6.39 34.65
CA ASN A 173 14.83 -7.22 34.04
C ASN A 173 14.68 -7.40 32.52
N TRP A 174 13.57 -6.91 31.92
CA TRP A 174 13.30 -7.04 30.48
C TRP A 174 13.55 -5.74 29.74
N MET A 175 14.10 -4.73 30.40
CA MET A 175 14.23 -3.40 29.83
C MET A 175 15.67 -3.07 29.46
N ILE A 176 15.81 -2.34 28.38
CA ILE A 176 17.06 -1.68 27.97
C ILE A 176 16.92 -0.20 28.25
N THR A 177 17.93 0.36 28.88
CA THR A 177 18.04 1.79 29.13
C THR A 177 19.17 2.37 28.29
N ALA A 178 18.86 3.34 27.44
CA ALA A 178 19.88 4.09 26.72
C ALA A 178 19.91 5.53 27.21
N TYR A 179 21.09 6.00 27.52
CA TYR A 179 21.33 7.37 27.97
C TYR A 179 21.89 8.19 26.83
N GLN A 180 21.16 9.22 26.42
CA GLN A 180 21.69 10.23 25.50
C GLN A 180 22.35 11.33 26.31
N TRP A 181 23.67 11.41 26.22
CA TRP A 181 24.47 12.43 26.87
C TRP A 181 24.52 13.71 26.04
N ALA A 182 24.40 14.85 26.70
CA ALA A 182 24.68 16.15 26.14
C ALA A 182 25.75 16.86 26.96
N THR A 183 26.36 17.88 26.39
CA THR A 183 27.35 18.70 27.06
C THR A 183 26.77 20.11 27.20
N ASP A 184 26.81 20.66 28.41
CA ASP A 184 26.41 22.03 28.66
C ASP A 184 27.46 23.05 28.17
N LYS A 185 27.16 24.33 28.34
CA LYS A 185 28.05 25.42 27.89
C LYS A 185 29.40 25.44 28.61
N GLU A 186 29.45 24.86 29.79
CA GLU A 186 30.64 24.73 30.65
C GLU A 186 31.42 23.43 30.34
N GLY A 187 31.00 22.63 29.39
CA GLY A 187 31.64 21.39 28.99
C GLY A 187 31.31 20.19 29.90
N LYS A 188 30.35 20.31 30.82
CA LYS A 188 29.95 19.23 31.74
C LYS A 188 28.94 18.32 31.04
N LYS A 189 29.23 17.01 31.06
CA LYS A 189 28.31 15.99 30.56
C LYS A 189 27.12 15.80 31.49
N TYR A 190 25.93 15.73 30.94
CA TYR A 190 24.69 15.38 31.65
C TYR A 190 23.82 14.47 30.78
N VAL A 191 22.92 13.73 31.42
CA VAL A 191 21.94 12.91 30.71
C VAL A 191 20.83 13.80 30.18
N ALA A 192 20.84 14.05 28.86
CA ALA A 192 19.82 14.85 28.19
C ALA A 192 18.53 14.07 28.00
N ASN A 193 18.64 12.73 27.87
CA ASN A 193 17.51 11.90 27.52
C ASN A 193 17.73 10.46 28.01
N THR A 194 16.66 9.78 28.43
CA THR A 194 16.70 8.36 28.78
C THR A 194 15.55 7.66 28.05
N LYS A 195 15.86 6.62 27.29
CA LYS A 195 14.87 5.80 26.58
C LYS A 195 14.76 4.47 27.29
N PHE A 196 13.54 4.05 27.55
CA PHE A 196 13.24 2.73 28.09
C PHE A 196 12.48 1.94 27.04
N VAL A 197 13.04 0.81 26.62
CA VAL A 197 12.44 -0.13 25.67
C VAL A 197 12.51 -1.54 26.23
N PHE A 198 11.55 -2.36 25.88
CA PHE A 198 11.64 -3.80 26.17
C PHE A 198 12.78 -4.41 25.38
N ASN A 199 13.58 -5.27 26.03
CA ASN A 199 14.70 -5.95 25.40
C ASN A 199 14.20 -6.95 24.34
N PRO A 200 14.53 -6.77 23.05
CA PRO A 200 14.11 -7.71 22.00
C PRO A 200 14.66 -9.12 22.15
N ALA A 201 15.75 -9.31 22.89
CA ALA A 201 16.33 -10.63 23.17
C ALA A 201 15.56 -11.40 24.25
N ASN A 202 14.72 -10.73 25.03
CA ASN A 202 14.03 -11.36 26.18
C ASN A 202 12.73 -12.03 25.72
N GLU A 203 12.57 -13.32 26.06
CA GLU A 203 11.39 -14.11 25.70
C GLU A 203 10.08 -13.52 26.21
N ASN A 204 10.07 -12.92 27.40
CA ASN A 204 8.86 -12.26 27.92
C ASN A 204 8.43 -11.05 27.08
N THR A 205 9.39 -10.37 26.43
CA THR A 205 9.07 -9.33 25.44
C THR A 205 8.32 -9.91 24.25
N HIS A 206 8.77 -11.08 23.76
CA HIS A 206 8.09 -11.80 22.68
C HIS A 206 6.67 -12.21 23.07
N VAL A 207 6.50 -12.85 24.24
CA VAL A 207 5.19 -13.26 24.75
C VAL A 207 4.27 -12.05 24.90
N ARG A 208 4.77 -10.94 25.44
CA ARG A 208 3.99 -9.72 25.62
C ARG A 208 3.50 -9.14 24.29
N LEU A 209 4.38 -9.01 23.32
CA LEU A 209 4.03 -8.47 22.00
C LEU A 209 3.12 -9.43 21.24
N LYS A 210 3.34 -10.75 21.34
CA LYS A 210 2.45 -11.78 20.80
C LYS A 210 1.03 -11.61 21.31
N ASN A 211 0.86 -11.40 22.63
CA ASN A 211 -0.45 -11.19 23.25
C ASN A 211 -1.12 -9.91 22.71
N VAL A 212 -0.37 -8.82 22.54
CA VAL A 212 -0.90 -7.57 21.95
C VAL A 212 -1.42 -7.82 20.54
N CYS A 213 -0.60 -8.45 19.67
CA CYS A 213 -1.00 -8.77 18.29
C CYS A 213 -2.23 -9.71 18.27
N ALA A 214 -2.23 -10.76 19.09
CA ALA A 214 -3.33 -11.72 19.15
C ALA A 214 -4.65 -11.08 19.59
N VAL A 215 -4.63 -10.25 20.64
CA VAL A 215 -5.83 -9.57 21.14
C VAL A 215 -6.34 -8.56 20.12
N LEU A 216 -5.48 -7.73 19.54
CA LEU A 216 -5.90 -6.77 18.52
C LEU A 216 -6.51 -7.47 17.30
N THR A 217 -5.89 -8.53 16.81
CA THR A 217 -6.39 -9.27 15.64
C THR A 217 -7.64 -10.06 15.95
N GLY A 218 -7.68 -10.76 17.09
CA GLY A 218 -8.77 -11.69 17.42
C GLY A 218 -10.03 -10.98 17.90
N ALA A 219 -9.88 -9.98 18.76
CA ALA A 219 -11.00 -9.33 19.42
C ALA A 219 -11.60 -8.15 18.65
N TYR A 220 -10.87 -7.59 17.67
CA TYR A 220 -11.31 -6.43 16.89
C TYR A 220 -11.36 -6.72 15.39
N ASP A 221 -12.24 -6.04 14.68
CA ASP A 221 -12.35 -6.13 13.22
C ASP A 221 -11.47 -5.07 12.52
N ILE A 222 -10.20 -5.03 12.91
CA ILE A 222 -9.19 -4.17 12.28
C ILE A 222 -8.83 -4.66 10.89
N ASP A 223 -8.36 -3.76 10.03
CA ASP A 223 -7.90 -4.07 8.67
C ASP A 223 -6.38 -4.28 8.62
N GLY A 224 -5.66 -3.77 9.62
CA GLY A 224 -4.22 -3.97 9.73
C GLY A 224 -3.64 -3.65 11.11
N ILE A 225 -2.40 -4.09 11.31
CA ILE A 225 -1.52 -3.67 12.40
C ILE A 225 -0.29 -3.05 11.77
N VAL A 226 0.16 -1.91 12.27
CA VAL A 226 1.40 -1.27 11.83
C VAL A 226 2.29 -0.96 13.03
N PHE A 227 3.56 -1.38 12.93
CA PHE A 227 4.60 -1.01 13.88
C PHE A 227 5.34 0.23 13.39
N ASP A 228 5.82 1.05 14.31
CA ASP A 228 6.73 2.16 14.01
C ASP A 228 8.21 1.74 14.10
N ASP A 229 9.15 2.69 14.21
CA ASP A 229 10.60 2.48 14.09
C ASP A 229 11.33 2.36 15.42
N TYR A 230 10.64 2.19 16.54
CA TYR A 230 11.29 2.13 17.87
C TYR A 230 11.65 0.68 18.25
N PHE A 231 12.86 0.27 17.81
CA PHE A 231 13.46 -1.03 18.12
C PHE A 231 14.50 -0.91 19.24
N TYR A 232 15.76 -1.20 18.97
CA TYR A 232 16.81 -0.87 19.92
C TYR A 232 16.98 0.66 20.03
N PRO A 233 17.28 1.19 21.22
CA PRO A 233 17.51 2.63 21.36
C PRO A 233 18.84 3.02 20.72
N ASP A 234 18.85 4.16 20.02
CA ASP A 234 20.10 4.75 19.54
C ASP A 234 21.06 5.05 20.69
N GLY A 235 22.35 4.80 20.48
CA GLY A 235 23.39 4.99 21.50
C GLY A 235 23.52 3.85 22.51
N ILE A 236 22.88 2.69 22.28
CA ILE A 236 23.17 1.49 23.07
C ILE A 236 24.63 1.06 22.81
N ALA A 237 25.35 0.74 23.88
CA ALA A 237 26.75 0.31 23.78
C ALA A 237 26.88 -1.04 23.07
N GLU A 238 28.07 -1.31 22.50
CA GLU A 238 28.43 -2.60 21.88
C GLU A 238 29.49 -3.37 22.70
N ASP A 239 29.61 -3.05 23.98
CA ASP A 239 30.54 -3.65 24.94
C ASP A 239 29.83 -4.07 26.21
N SER A 240 30.61 -4.47 27.22
CA SER A 240 30.11 -4.94 28.52
C SER A 240 29.28 -3.94 29.32
N SER A 241 29.19 -2.69 28.89
CA SER A 241 28.33 -1.67 29.50
C SER A 241 26.90 -1.67 28.98
N ALA A 242 26.59 -2.47 27.95
CA ALA A 242 25.25 -2.58 27.40
C ALA A 242 24.32 -3.40 28.29
N ASP A 243 23.08 -2.96 28.47
CA ASP A 243 22.09 -3.66 29.32
C ASP A 243 21.75 -5.07 28.81
N ASP A 244 21.93 -5.35 27.52
CA ASP A 244 21.69 -6.65 26.87
C ASP A 244 23.00 -7.51 26.76
N TRP A 245 24.11 -7.06 27.35
CA TRP A 245 25.38 -7.75 27.22
C TRP A 245 25.36 -9.17 27.81
N SER A 246 24.71 -9.37 28.93
CA SER A 246 24.59 -10.71 29.55
C SER A 246 23.83 -11.68 28.66
N ASP A 247 22.77 -11.20 27.95
CA ASP A 247 22.02 -12.01 27.02
C ASP A 247 22.87 -12.36 25.80
N TYR A 248 23.66 -11.41 25.31
CA TYR A 248 24.60 -11.65 24.21
C TYR A 248 25.69 -12.65 24.61
N GLN A 249 26.27 -12.53 25.85
CA GLN A 249 27.25 -13.51 26.36
C GLN A 249 26.63 -14.91 26.50
N SER A 250 25.38 -14.98 26.95
CA SER A 250 24.64 -16.24 26.99
C SER A 250 24.49 -16.87 25.59
N TYR A 251 24.14 -16.07 24.60
CA TYR A 251 24.11 -16.50 23.21
C TYR A 251 25.47 -17.02 22.72
N LYS A 252 26.57 -16.30 23.02
CA LYS A 252 27.95 -16.72 22.66
C LYS A 252 28.35 -18.03 23.34
N ASN A 253 28.08 -18.19 24.64
CA ASN A 253 28.40 -19.38 25.43
C ASN A 253 27.63 -20.63 24.94
N ASN A 254 26.47 -20.43 24.32
CA ASN A 254 25.69 -21.48 23.67
C ASN A 254 26.08 -21.73 22.19
N GLY A 255 27.26 -21.28 21.78
CA GLY A 255 27.81 -21.54 20.44
C GLY A 255 27.42 -20.51 19.39
N GLY A 256 26.83 -19.39 19.77
CA GLY A 256 26.45 -18.32 18.83
C GLY A 256 27.67 -17.67 18.19
N THR A 257 27.57 -17.38 16.88
CA THR A 257 28.70 -16.86 16.09
C THR A 257 28.52 -15.41 15.63
N MET A 258 27.30 -14.85 15.69
CA MET A 258 27.02 -13.49 15.23
C MET A 258 27.79 -12.43 16.00
N SER A 259 28.07 -11.29 15.36
CA SER A 259 28.44 -10.05 16.05
C SER A 259 27.28 -9.56 16.92
N ILE A 260 27.52 -8.66 17.87
CA ILE A 260 26.47 -8.10 18.72
C ILE A 260 25.43 -7.35 17.87
N GLY A 261 25.86 -6.62 16.84
CA GLY A 261 24.95 -5.92 15.93
C GLY A 261 24.07 -6.87 15.11
N ASP A 262 24.64 -7.96 14.57
CA ASP A 262 23.86 -8.97 13.85
C ASP A 262 22.90 -9.73 14.77
N TRP A 263 23.32 -10.06 15.99
CA TRP A 263 22.49 -10.70 17.00
C TRP A 263 21.31 -9.81 17.41
N ARG A 264 21.50 -8.50 17.55
CA ARG A 264 20.42 -7.56 17.84
C ARG A 264 19.43 -7.49 16.68
N ARG A 265 19.89 -7.43 15.42
CA ARG A 265 19.04 -7.47 14.23
C ARG A 265 18.24 -8.78 14.16
N ASP A 266 18.88 -9.90 14.46
CA ASP A 266 18.23 -11.21 14.50
C ASP A 266 17.10 -11.26 15.54
N ASN A 267 17.30 -10.68 16.74
CA ASN A 267 16.27 -10.59 17.77
C ASN A 267 15.06 -9.75 17.28
N VAL A 268 15.30 -8.64 16.58
CA VAL A 268 14.23 -7.84 15.98
C VAL A 268 13.54 -8.62 14.87
N ASN A 269 14.28 -9.31 14.01
CA ASN A 269 13.71 -10.14 12.94
C ASN A 269 12.78 -11.24 13.49
N LYS A 270 13.17 -11.89 14.59
CA LYS A 270 12.33 -12.89 15.29
C LYS A 270 11.04 -12.29 15.84
N LEU A 271 11.08 -11.06 16.35
CA LEU A 271 9.87 -10.35 16.78
C LEU A 271 8.93 -10.07 15.61
N MET A 272 9.46 -9.69 14.44
CA MET A 272 8.65 -9.44 13.24
C MET A 272 8.02 -10.74 12.73
N GLU A 273 8.81 -11.81 12.63
CA GLU A 273 8.34 -13.15 12.28
C GLU A 273 7.22 -13.63 13.21
N MET A 274 7.44 -13.58 14.50
CA MET A 274 6.43 -13.96 15.50
C MET A 274 5.16 -13.14 15.40
N SER A 275 5.29 -11.82 15.20
CA SER A 275 4.14 -10.93 15.05
C SER A 275 3.35 -11.23 13.77
N TYR A 276 4.05 -11.40 12.64
CA TYR A 276 3.44 -11.80 11.38
C TYR A 276 2.67 -13.12 11.52
N ASN A 277 3.32 -14.13 12.09
CA ASN A 277 2.74 -15.47 12.20
C ASN A 277 1.47 -15.48 13.05
N ILE A 278 1.47 -14.83 14.23
CA ILE A 278 0.27 -14.81 15.09
C ILE A 278 -0.89 -14.00 14.49
N ILE A 279 -0.61 -12.91 13.79
CA ILE A 279 -1.63 -12.12 13.11
C ILE A 279 -2.33 -12.96 12.04
N HIS A 280 -1.56 -13.62 11.17
CA HIS A 280 -2.09 -14.36 10.04
C HIS A 280 -2.68 -15.74 10.43
N ASP A 281 -2.24 -16.31 11.54
CA ASP A 281 -2.86 -17.51 12.13
C ASP A 281 -4.30 -17.22 12.59
N ILE A 282 -4.53 -16.03 13.17
CA ILE A 282 -5.86 -15.63 13.65
C ILE A 282 -6.75 -15.09 12.52
N LYS A 283 -6.24 -14.13 11.74
CA LYS A 283 -6.97 -13.52 10.61
C LYS A 283 -6.00 -13.23 9.45
N PRO A 284 -5.87 -14.13 8.48
CA PRO A 284 -4.86 -14.01 7.42
C PRO A 284 -5.04 -12.80 6.50
N TYR A 285 -6.18 -12.13 6.56
CA TYR A 285 -6.47 -10.91 5.80
C TYR A 285 -6.10 -9.62 6.53
N VAL A 286 -5.76 -9.65 7.82
CA VAL A 286 -5.31 -8.47 8.57
C VAL A 286 -3.88 -8.16 8.15
N ARG A 287 -3.66 -6.99 7.57
CA ARG A 287 -2.35 -6.57 7.05
C ARG A 287 -1.36 -6.34 8.18
N PHE A 288 -0.17 -6.87 8.08
CA PHE A 288 0.92 -6.52 8.99
C PHE A 288 1.93 -5.62 8.27
N GLY A 289 2.07 -4.40 8.75
CA GLY A 289 2.99 -3.41 8.21
C GLY A 289 4.00 -2.91 9.24
N ILE A 290 5.10 -2.38 8.74
CA ILE A 290 6.12 -1.71 9.56
C ILE A 290 6.45 -0.39 8.89
N ALA A 291 6.53 0.68 9.69
CA ALA A 291 6.98 2.00 9.26
C ALA A 291 8.42 2.24 9.75
N PRO A 292 9.43 1.65 9.08
CA PRO A 292 10.82 1.78 9.48
C PRO A 292 11.36 3.18 9.22
N ALA A 293 12.43 3.58 9.87
CA ALA A 293 13.16 4.79 9.51
C ALA A 293 13.59 4.74 8.03
N GLY A 294 13.51 5.88 7.34
CA GLY A 294 13.72 5.91 5.89
C GLY A 294 15.14 5.61 5.43
N ALA A 295 16.15 5.92 6.27
CA ALA A 295 17.56 5.64 5.98
C ALA A 295 17.86 4.15 6.24
N ALA A 296 17.72 3.35 5.19
CA ALA A 296 17.89 1.90 5.22
C ALA A 296 19.38 1.48 5.31
N PHE A 297 19.70 0.36 4.77
CA PHE A 297 21.01 -0.26 4.82
C PHE A 297 21.78 -0.07 3.50
N ASN A 298 23.02 0.47 3.57
CA ASN A 298 23.84 0.69 2.37
C ASN A 298 24.54 -0.58 1.86
N GLY A 299 24.74 -1.58 2.72
CA GLY A 299 25.38 -2.86 2.36
C GLY A 299 24.34 -3.92 1.99
N VAL A 300 23.60 -3.74 0.91
CA VAL A 300 22.68 -4.76 0.40
C VAL A 300 23.48 -6.02 0.04
N LYS A 301 22.98 -7.19 0.45
CA LYS A 301 23.66 -8.46 0.10
C LYS A 301 23.60 -8.68 -1.41
N GLU A 302 24.69 -9.11 -2.02
CA GLU A 302 24.73 -9.44 -3.47
C GLU A 302 23.63 -10.43 -3.86
N SER A 303 23.32 -11.39 -2.97
CA SER A 303 22.23 -12.35 -3.15
C SER A 303 20.85 -11.73 -3.31
N ASP A 304 20.65 -10.48 -2.87
CA ASP A 304 19.38 -9.78 -3.00
C ASP A 304 19.19 -9.20 -4.41
N GLY A 305 20.27 -8.97 -5.15
CA GLY A 305 20.23 -8.36 -6.48
C GLY A 305 19.59 -6.96 -6.48
N LEU A 306 19.67 -6.25 -5.36
CA LEU A 306 19.22 -4.87 -5.22
C LEU A 306 20.38 -3.91 -5.41
N PRO A 307 20.18 -2.71 -6.01
CA PRO A 307 21.19 -1.68 -5.99
C PRO A 307 21.42 -1.19 -4.56
N ALA A 308 22.59 -0.61 -4.29
CA ALA A 308 22.82 0.07 -3.02
C ALA A 308 21.92 1.32 -2.94
N PRO A 309 21.29 1.61 -1.78
CA PRO A 309 20.49 2.84 -1.62
C PRO A 309 21.36 4.09 -1.70
N TYR A 310 22.58 4.07 -1.15
CA TYR A 310 23.55 5.14 -1.32
C TYR A 310 24.05 5.19 -2.77
N GLY A 311 23.92 6.35 -3.40
CA GLY A 311 24.26 6.53 -4.82
C GLY A 311 23.11 6.23 -5.78
N HIS A 312 21.98 5.70 -5.30
CA HIS A 312 20.79 5.50 -6.13
C HIS A 312 20.26 6.84 -6.65
N THR A 313 19.88 6.89 -7.92
CA THR A 313 19.45 8.10 -8.61
C THR A 313 18.04 7.96 -9.18
N TYR A 314 17.25 9.03 -9.05
CA TYR A 314 15.93 9.15 -9.67
C TYR A 314 15.65 10.61 -10.03
N GLU A 315 15.18 10.90 -11.23
CA GLU A 315 14.92 12.28 -11.73
C GLU A 315 16.11 13.25 -11.52
N GLY A 316 17.35 12.78 -11.66
CA GLY A 316 18.56 13.58 -11.45
C GLY A 316 18.93 13.85 -9.99
N LEU A 317 18.14 13.36 -9.05
CA LEU A 317 18.44 13.41 -7.62
C LEU A 317 19.23 12.16 -7.20
N VAL A 318 20.09 12.30 -6.18
CA VAL A 318 20.98 11.21 -5.72
C VAL A 318 20.73 10.97 -4.23
N CYS A 319 20.45 9.73 -3.85
CA CYS A 319 20.39 9.33 -2.45
C CYS A 319 21.80 9.24 -1.87
N LYS A 320 22.05 9.93 -0.76
CA LYS A 320 23.30 9.87 0.03
C LYS A 320 22.99 9.50 1.49
N ALA A 321 21.82 8.87 1.73
CA ALA A 321 21.40 8.44 3.05
C ALA A 321 22.41 7.46 3.65
N GLY A 322 22.67 7.59 4.95
CA GLY A 322 23.44 6.61 5.72
C GLY A 322 22.61 5.36 6.01
N ASP A 323 23.12 4.53 6.90
CA ASP A 323 22.55 3.25 7.31
C ASP A 323 22.05 3.26 8.78
N TRP A 324 21.62 4.43 9.25
CA TRP A 324 21.24 4.66 10.66
C TRP A 324 20.29 3.60 11.20
N GLN A 325 19.32 3.19 10.42
CA GLN A 325 18.34 2.19 10.83
C GLN A 325 18.99 0.81 11.06
N TYR A 326 19.90 0.42 10.20
CA TYR A 326 20.59 -0.86 10.28
C TYR A 326 21.66 -0.89 11.35
N SER A 327 22.50 0.15 11.42
CA SER A 327 23.68 0.19 12.28
C SER A 327 23.40 0.74 13.67
N THR A 328 22.39 1.61 13.84
CA THR A 328 22.18 2.33 15.12
C THR A 328 21.00 1.79 15.92
N ILE A 329 19.88 1.44 15.26
CA ILE A 329 18.70 0.87 15.94
C ILE A 329 18.49 -0.61 15.62
N TYR A 330 19.44 -1.22 14.93
CA TYR A 330 19.51 -2.64 14.61
C TYR A 330 18.24 -3.20 13.97
N ALA A 331 17.72 -2.50 12.98
CA ALA A 331 16.52 -2.86 12.23
C ALA A 331 16.85 -3.10 10.76
N ASP A 332 16.42 -4.25 10.23
CA ASP A 332 16.69 -4.67 8.83
C ASP A 332 15.38 -4.86 8.05
N PRO A 333 14.81 -3.78 7.47
CA PRO A 333 13.56 -3.87 6.71
C PRO A 333 13.66 -4.76 5.46
N ILE A 334 14.88 -4.91 4.91
CA ILE A 334 15.10 -5.80 3.77
C ILE A 334 15.02 -7.26 4.18
N ALA A 335 15.51 -7.61 5.37
CA ALA A 335 15.31 -8.96 5.91
C ALA A 335 13.82 -9.28 6.09
N TRP A 336 13.03 -8.35 6.61
CA TRP A 336 11.59 -8.58 6.84
C TRP A 336 10.81 -8.78 5.55
N ILE A 337 11.03 -7.96 4.52
CA ILE A 337 10.34 -8.08 3.24
C ILE A 337 10.82 -9.30 2.43
N ARG A 338 12.12 -9.63 2.50
CA ARG A 338 12.71 -10.82 1.89
C ARG A 338 12.12 -12.10 2.46
N SER A 339 12.05 -12.18 3.80
CA SER A 339 11.46 -13.33 4.53
C SER A 339 9.93 -13.36 4.45
N LYS A 340 9.31 -12.33 3.87
CA LYS A 340 7.85 -12.21 3.74
C LYS A 340 7.13 -12.12 5.09
N HIS A 341 7.81 -11.66 6.14
CA HIS A 341 7.25 -11.43 7.46
C HIS A 341 6.65 -10.03 7.64
N VAL A 342 6.25 -9.42 6.53
CA VAL A 342 5.43 -8.20 6.44
C VAL A 342 4.57 -8.26 5.18
N ASP A 343 3.42 -7.58 5.20
CA ASP A 343 2.59 -7.38 4.00
C ASP A 343 2.96 -6.05 3.32
N TYR A 344 3.39 -5.06 4.09
CA TYR A 344 3.90 -3.81 3.55
C TYR A 344 4.98 -3.19 4.44
N LEU A 345 5.84 -2.40 3.83
CA LEU A 345 6.68 -1.44 4.53
C LEU A 345 6.15 -0.03 4.26
N ALA A 346 6.21 0.83 5.27
CA ALA A 346 5.89 2.25 5.16
C ALA A 346 7.10 3.09 5.58
N PRO A 347 8.20 3.11 4.80
CA PRO A 347 9.42 3.79 5.19
C PRO A 347 9.16 5.27 5.43
N GLN A 348 9.66 5.80 6.56
CA GLN A 348 9.49 7.19 6.98
C GLN A 348 10.42 8.09 6.15
N LEU A 349 9.96 8.44 4.95
CA LEU A 349 10.68 9.29 4.01
C LEU A 349 10.38 10.78 4.28
N TYR A 350 10.78 11.25 5.46
CA TYR A 350 10.40 12.55 6.02
C TYR A 350 11.20 13.73 5.46
N TRP A 351 11.63 13.65 4.20
CA TRP A 351 12.44 14.66 3.54
C TRP A 351 11.79 15.16 2.25
N THR A 352 12.06 16.40 1.89
CA THR A 352 11.68 16.97 0.59
C THR A 352 12.66 16.50 -0.50
N ASN A 353 12.28 16.67 -1.77
CA ASN A 353 13.18 16.41 -2.89
C ASN A 353 14.40 17.36 -2.93
N SER A 354 14.35 18.49 -2.24
CA SER A 354 15.49 19.41 -2.11
C SER A 354 16.48 19.02 -1.02
N HIS A 355 16.22 17.94 -0.26
CA HIS A 355 17.13 17.49 0.81
C HIS A 355 18.43 16.97 0.21
N SER A 356 19.58 17.42 0.74
CA SER A 356 20.91 17.18 0.14
C SER A 356 21.37 15.73 0.19
N THR A 357 20.90 14.95 1.16
CA THR A 357 21.32 13.55 1.37
C THR A 357 20.20 12.56 1.15
N ASN A 358 18.97 12.91 1.52
CA ASN A 358 17.83 11.99 1.55
C ASN A 358 16.66 12.56 0.72
N PRO A 359 16.84 12.85 -0.59
CA PRO A 359 15.72 13.34 -1.41
C PRO A 359 14.66 12.24 -1.55
N TYR A 360 13.38 12.61 -1.47
CA TYR A 360 12.26 11.67 -1.48
C TYR A 360 12.26 10.73 -2.69
N GLY A 361 12.39 11.27 -3.90
CA GLY A 361 12.25 10.52 -5.15
C GLY A 361 13.17 9.30 -5.23
N PRO A 362 14.50 9.42 -5.09
CA PRO A 362 15.41 8.28 -5.11
C PRO A 362 15.13 7.26 -4.00
N MET A 363 14.68 7.72 -2.83
CA MET A 363 14.41 6.81 -1.71
C MET A 363 13.16 5.96 -1.95
N ILE A 364 12.06 6.54 -2.39
CA ILE A 364 10.84 5.77 -2.69
C ILE A 364 11.05 4.84 -3.89
N ASP A 365 11.80 5.27 -4.90
CA ASP A 365 12.14 4.44 -6.05
C ASP A 365 12.96 3.20 -5.61
N TRP A 366 13.98 3.38 -4.78
CA TRP A 366 14.77 2.28 -4.24
C TRP A 366 13.92 1.26 -3.45
N TYR A 367 13.06 1.74 -2.53
CA TYR A 367 12.16 0.87 -1.78
C TYR A 367 11.17 0.14 -2.69
N SER A 368 10.72 0.78 -3.76
CA SER A 368 9.84 0.17 -4.76
C SER A 368 10.49 -0.99 -5.51
N ILE A 369 11.79 -0.85 -5.85
CA ILE A 369 12.57 -1.95 -6.44
C ILE A 369 12.62 -3.14 -5.48
N ALA A 370 12.89 -2.90 -4.19
CA ALA A 370 12.93 -3.95 -3.18
C ALA A 370 11.55 -4.63 -3.01
N ALA A 371 10.48 -3.86 -2.93
CA ALA A 371 9.13 -4.38 -2.80
C ALA A 371 8.71 -5.23 -4.01
N LYS A 372 8.97 -4.76 -5.22
CA LYS A 372 8.71 -5.50 -6.46
C LYS A 372 9.49 -6.82 -6.48
N LYS A 373 10.76 -6.79 -6.08
CA LYS A 373 11.62 -7.98 -6.00
C LYS A 373 11.04 -9.07 -5.10
N PHE A 374 10.52 -8.69 -3.93
CA PHE A 374 10.05 -9.64 -2.93
C PHE A 374 8.54 -9.84 -2.91
N GLY A 375 7.78 -9.13 -3.75
CA GLY A 375 6.33 -9.27 -3.92
C GLY A 375 5.55 -8.84 -2.68
N ARG A 376 5.84 -7.65 -2.15
CA ARG A 376 5.13 -6.99 -1.05
C ARG A 376 4.86 -5.54 -1.37
N HIS A 377 3.99 -4.87 -0.62
CA HIS A 377 3.68 -3.47 -0.83
C HIS A 377 4.69 -2.52 -0.20
N ILE A 378 4.85 -1.34 -0.80
CA ILE A 378 5.51 -0.17 -0.22
C ILE A 378 4.51 0.99 -0.23
N PHE A 379 4.34 1.63 0.93
CA PHE A 379 3.57 2.86 1.07
C PHE A 379 4.49 3.95 1.65
N GLY A 380 4.77 5.00 0.90
CA GLY A 380 5.67 6.05 1.37
C GLY A 380 5.08 6.76 2.60
N ALA A 381 5.75 6.71 3.75
CA ALA A 381 5.35 7.55 4.87
C ALA A 381 5.95 8.95 4.69
N LEU A 382 5.07 9.93 4.50
CA LEU A 382 5.39 11.32 4.22
C LEU A 382 5.24 12.15 5.49
N SER A 383 6.25 12.93 5.86
CA SER A 383 6.04 13.99 6.86
C SER A 383 5.58 15.28 6.18
N ILE A 384 4.46 15.80 6.60
CA ILE A 384 3.96 17.11 6.17
C ILE A 384 4.26 18.20 7.19
N THR A 385 5.07 17.91 8.22
CA THR A 385 5.47 18.87 9.25
C THR A 385 6.36 19.98 8.72
N PHE A 386 7.06 19.78 7.59
CA PHE A 386 7.81 20.83 6.94
C PHE A 386 6.92 21.99 6.44
N LEU A 387 5.62 21.75 6.26
CA LEU A 387 4.62 22.76 5.91
C LEU A 387 4.21 23.63 7.10
N GLU A 388 4.50 23.22 8.33
CA GLU A 388 4.08 23.92 9.55
C GLU A 388 4.69 25.33 9.68
N LYS A 389 5.71 25.64 8.89
CA LYS A 389 6.38 26.95 8.90
C LYS A 389 5.73 28.01 8.03
N GLY A 390 4.58 27.74 7.41
CA GLY A 390 3.82 28.71 6.63
C GLY A 390 2.82 28.08 5.67
N ASN A 391 1.62 28.64 5.59
CA ASN A 391 0.59 28.27 4.60
C ASN A 391 1.04 28.72 3.20
N ASN A 392 2.00 28.02 2.62
CA ASN A 392 2.49 28.33 1.28
C ASN A 392 2.08 27.21 0.32
N THR A 393 1.21 27.50 -0.63
CA THR A 393 0.74 26.55 -1.66
C THR A 393 1.89 25.98 -2.48
N SER A 394 3.04 26.65 -2.59
CA SER A 394 4.24 26.09 -3.23
C SER A 394 4.81 24.88 -2.48
N ASN A 395 4.64 24.83 -1.15
CA ASN A 395 5.01 23.67 -0.35
C ASN A 395 4.02 22.51 -0.55
N TYR A 396 2.75 22.78 -0.82
CA TYR A 396 1.75 21.76 -1.15
C TYR A 396 2.09 21.08 -2.48
N ASP A 397 2.69 21.78 -3.44
CA ASP A 397 3.17 21.19 -4.69
C ASP A 397 4.28 20.16 -4.47
N GLU A 398 5.11 20.33 -3.44
CA GLU A 398 6.09 19.31 -3.06
C GLU A 398 5.39 18.02 -2.60
N VAL A 399 4.30 18.11 -1.82
CA VAL A 399 3.51 16.92 -1.43
C VAL A 399 2.88 16.27 -2.65
N ILE A 400 2.31 17.06 -3.57
CA ILE A 400 1.76 16.53 -4.84
C ILE A 400 2.86 15.84 -5.67
N ARG A 401 4.06 16.43 -5.73
CA ARG A 401 5.20 15.82 -6.41
C ARG A 401 5.57 14.48 -5.81
N GLN A 402 5.64 14.38 -4.48
CA GLN A 402 5.95 13.13 -3.78
C GLN A 402 4.91 12.04 -4.06
N VAL A 403 3.60 12.36 -4.00
CA VAL A 403 2.52 11.44 -4.38
C VAL A 403 2.68 10.95 -5.83
N ASN A 404 2.96 11.85 -6.77
CA ASN A 404 3.15 11.48 -8.17
C ASN A 404 4.42 10.63 -8.38
N GLN A 405 5.51 10.90 -7.66
CA GLN A 405 6.71 10.07 -7.68
C GLN A 405 6.42 8.66 -7.15
N THR A 406 5.70 8.54 -6.03
CA THR A 406 5.25 7.23 -5.53
C THR A 406 4.45 6.48 -6.58
N ARG A 407 3.48 7.12 -7.22
CA ARG A 407 2.69 6.51 -8.30
C ARG A 407 3.55 6.04 -9.46
N ALA A 408 4.55 6.84 -9.86
CA ALA A 408 5.43 6.50 -10.97
C ALA A 408 6.34 5.32 -10.68
N THR A 409 6.88 5.24 -9.45
CA THR A 409 7.85 4.21 -9.06
C THR A 409 7.20 2.92 -8.59
N THR A 410 6.01 3.00 -7.96
CA THR A 410 5.34 1.82 -7.34
C THR A 410 4.22 1.24 -8.18
N ARG A 411 4.05 1.67 -9.44
CA ARG A 411 2.91 1.32 -10.29
C ARG A 411 2.63 -0.18 -10.37
N ASP A 412 3.68 -0.99 -10.54
CA ASP A 412 3.57 -2.46 -10.59
C ASP A 412 3.34 -3.12 -9.21
N ASN A 413 3.47 -2.36 -8.11
CA ASN A 413 3.34 -2.82 -6.72
C ASN A 413 2.26 -2.09 -5.95
N PHE A 414 1.40 -1.38 -6.65
CA PHE A 414 0.35 -0.52 -6.14
C PHE A 414 0.85 0.66 -5.27
N PRO A 415 0.56 1.89 -5.67
CA PRO A 415 1.02 3.08 -4.97
C PRO A 415 0.32 3.27 -3.62
N GLY A 416 0.94 4.04 -2.74
CA GLY A 416 0.31 4.45 -1.51
C GLY A 416 1.15 5.37 -0.66
N GLU A 417 0.48 6.20 0.13
CA GLU A 417 1.08 7.14 1.05
C GLU A 417 0.42 7.10 2.43
N MET A 418 1.24 7.37 3.44
CA MET A 418 0.82 7.50 4.82
C MET A 418 1.29 8.84 5.37
N PHE A 419 0.39 9.80 5.54
CA PHE A 419 0.71 11.17 5.92
C PHE A 419 0.92 11.33 7.43
N TYR A 420 2.12 11.66 7.85
CA TYR A 420 2.44 12.05 9.20
C TYR A 420 2.43 13.59 9.34
N SER A 421 1.46 14.20 10.04
CA SER A 421 0.40 13.54 10.76
C SER A 421 -0.95 14.24 10.50
N SER A 422 -2.03 13.63 11.00
CA SER A 422 -3.38 14.19 10.96
C SER A 422 -3.49 15.59 11.60
N ARG A 423 -2.68 15.88 12.62
CA ARG A 423 -2.59 17.22 13.23
C ARG A 423 -2.18 18.27 12.21
N SER A 424 -1.14 17.99 11.42
CA SER A 424 -0.67 18.92 10.38
C SER A 424 -1.67 18.99 9.23
N MET A 425 -2.19 17.85 8.77
CA MET A 425 -3.09 17.76 7.62
C MET A 425 -4.43 18.48 7.86
N PHE A 426 -5.04 18.26 9.02
CA PHE A 426 -6.36 18.78 9.36
C PHE A 426 -6.32 19.94 10.38
N GLY A 427 -5.13 20.44 10.69
CA GLY A 427 -4.91 21.53 11.62
C GLY A 427 -4.78 22.90 10.93
N PRO A 428 -4.73 23.98 11.72
CA PRO A 428 -4.67 25.32 11.17
C PRO A 428 -3.35 25.62 10.44
N THR A 429 -2.29 24.88 10.72
CA THR A 429 -0.96 25.09 10.14
C THR A 429 -0.84 24.68 8.68
N CYS A 430 -1.65 23.73 8.21
CA CYS A 430 -1.71 23.32 6.81
C CYS A 430 -3.15 23.43 6.27
N SER A 431 -3.82 24.54 6.63
CA SER A 431 -5.22 24.77 6.24
C SER A 431 -5.41 24.66 4.72
N GLY A 432 -6.33 23.78 4.29
CA GLY A 432 -6.65 23.54 2.88
C GLY A 432 -5.77 22.49 2.18
N LEU A 433 -4.77 21.89 2.83
CA LEU A 433 -3.97 20.81 2.23
C LEU A 433 -4.83 19.61 1.85
N ASP A 434 -5.78 19.23 2.70
CA ASP A 434 -6.76 18.15 2.46
C ASP A 434 -7.56 18.39 1.18
N SER A 435 -8.09 19.60 1.02
CA SER A 435 -8.83 20.03 -0.17
C SER A 435 -7.92 20.11 -1.39
N TYR A 436 -6.67 20.55 -1.23
CA TYR A 436 -5.69 20.59 -2.31
C TYR A 436 -5.32 19.19 -2.80
N LEU A 437 -5.07 18.24 -1.91
CA LEU A 437 -4.86 16.83 -2.25
C LEU A 437 -6.07 16.25 -2.99
N LYS A 438 -7.28 16.50 -2.48
CA LYS A 438 -8.53 16.07 -3.11
C LYS A 438 -8.66 16.59 -4.54
N GLN A 439 -8.32 17.84 -4.77
CA GLN A 439 -8.41 18.47 -6.08
C GLN A 439 -7.32 18.01 -7.05
N LYS A 440 -6.08 17.82 -6.58
CA LYS A 440 -4.92 17.58 -7.45
C LYS A 440 -4.64 16.10 -7.73
N VAL A 441 -4.77 15.24 -6.73
CA VAL A 441 -4.33 13.84 -6.82
C VAL A 441 -5.38 12.81 -6.38
N TYR A 442 -6.35 13.17 -5.51
CA TYR A 442 -7.34 12.24 -4.96
C TYR A 442 -8.77 12.53 -5.44
N GLN A 443 -8.91 12.97 -6.69
CA GLN A 443 -10.19 13.36 -7.30
C GLN A 443 -11.24 12.25 -7.22
N TYR A 444 -10.83 11.01 -7.45
CA TYR A 444 -11.67 9.83 -7.42
C TYR A 444 -11.35 8.95 -6.21
N PRO A 445 -12.34 8.23 -5.66
CA PRO A 445 -12.07 7.21 -4.66
C PRO A 445 -11.14 6.11 -5.20
N ALA A 446 -10.36 5.51 -4.33
CA ALA A 446 -9.54 4.34 -4.64
C ALA A 446 -9.75 3.28 -3.58
N SER A 447 -9.73 2.00 -3.97
CA SER A 447 -9.66 0.90 -3.01
C SER A 447 -8.23 0.74 -2.48
N VAL A 448 -8.09 0.17 -1.30
CA VAL A 448 -6.79 -0.23 -0.79
C VAL A 448 -6.24 -1.36 -1.67
N PRO A 449 -4.94 -1.38 -2.00
CA PRO A 449 -4.33 -2.39 -2.85
C PRO A 449 -4.56 -3.82 -2.37
N ALA A 450 -4.83 -4.72 -3.31
CA ALA A 450 -5.08 -6.12 -3.00
C ALA A 450 -3.80 -6.87 -2.61
N MET A 451 -3.88 -7.70 -1.57
CA MET A 451 -2.80 -8.64 -1.18
C MET A 451 -2.84 -9.88 -2.08
N THR A 452 -2.32 -9.76 -3.29
CA THR A 452 -2.41 -10.78 -4.35
C THR A 452 -1.60 -12.04 -4.08
N TRP A 453 -0.78 -12.07 -3.04
CA TRP A 453 -0.01 -13.25 -2.61
C TRP A 453 -0.80 -14.22 -1.73
N TYR A 454 -2.04 -13.89 -1.39
CA TYR A 454 -2.96 -14.79 -0.70
C TYR A 454 -4.02 -15.32 -1.65
N ASN A 455 -4.37 -16.60 -1.50
CA ASN A 455 -5.49 -17.22 -2.21
C ASN A 455 -6.80 -16.86 -1.49
N ALA A 456 -7.50 -15.88 -2.00
CA ALA A 456 -8.81 -15.49 -1.48
C ALA A 456 -9.92 -16.34 -2.11
N PRO A 457 -10.97 -16.71 -1.33
CA PRO A 457 -12.13 -17.42 -1.89
C PRO A 457 -12.93 -16.48 -2.80
N ASP A 458 -13.38 -17.00 -3.95
CA ASP A 458 -14.24 -16.26 -4.87
C ASP A 458 -15.59 -15.95 -4.20
N LEU A 459 -15.92 -14.68 -4.07
CA LEU A 459 -17.19 -14.21 -3.53
C LEU A 459 -18.32 -14.26 -4.56
N GLY A 460 -18.00 -14.47 -5.82
CA GLY A 460 -18.94 -14.48 -6.92
C GLY A 460 -19.58 -13.10 -7.19
N LYS A 461 -20.51 -13.10 -8.13
CA LYS A 461 -21.21 -11.90 -8.59
C LYS A 461 -22.14 -11.33 -7.52
N VAL A 462 -22.14 -10.00 -7.36
CA VAL A 462 -23.17 -9.28 -6.59
C VAL A 462 -24.51 -9.34 -7.35
N THR A 463 -25.62 -9.51 -6.63
CA THR A 463 -26.95 -9.68 -7.22
C THR A 463 -27.93 -8.63 -6.69
N ASN A 464 -29.08 -8.52 -7.36
CA ASN A 464 -30.19 -7.62 -6.96
C ASN A 464 -29.81 -6.14 -6.84
N VAL A 465 -28.92 -5.67 -7.73
CA VAL A 465 -28.52 -4.26 -7.77
C VAL A 465 -29.67 -3.42 -8.28
N LYS A 466 -30.23 -2.54 -7.44
CA LYS A 466 -31.41 -1.70 -7.75
C LYS A 466 -31.20 -0.27 -7.25
N LEU A 467 -31.51 0.71 -8.11
CA LEU A 467 -31.57 2.12 -7.74
C LEU A 467 -33.03 2.53 -7.46
N SER A 468 -33.27 3.17 -6.32
CA SER A 468 -34.55 3.79 -5.95
C SER A 468 -34.29 5.20 -5.46
N GLY A 469 -34.72 6.20 -6.21
CA GLY A 469 -34.34 7.59 -5.95
C GLY A 469 -32.82 7.76 -6.03
N THR A 470 -32.20 8.13 -4.90
CA THR A 470 -30.73 8.24 -4.77
C THR A 470 -30.11 7.03 -4.08
N THR A 471 -30.90 6.06 -3.61
CA THR A 471 -30.39 4.89 -2.89
C THR A 471 -30.17 3.72 -3.83
N LEU A 472 -28.94 3.30 -3.99
CA LEU A 472 -28.58 2.03 -4.63
C LEU A 472 -28.47 0.95 -3.56
N SER A 473 -29.09 -0.21 -3.78
CA SER A 473 -29.08 -1.35 -2.87
C SER A 473 -28.76 -2.66 -3.61
N TRP A 474 -28.28 -3.67 -2.88
CA TRP A 474 -27.89 -4.97 -3.43
C TRP A 474 -27.95 -6.08 -2.38
N THR A 475 -27.87 -7.34 -2.84
CA THR A 475 -27.69 -8.48 -1.94
C THR A 475 -26.23 -8.58 -1.52
N GLY A 476 -26.00 -8.55 -0.21
CA GLY A 476 -24.66 -8.60 0.39
C GLY A 476 -23.96 -9.94 0.24
N LYS A 477 -22.65 -9.90 0.42
CA LYS A 477 -21.74 -11.05 0.58
C LYS A 477 -21.15 -10.99 1.99
N SER A 478 -20.89 -12.14 2.60
CA SER A 478 -20.26 -12.19 3.92
C SER A 478 -18.82 -11.66 3.86
N ASN A 479 -18.37 -11.00 4.93
CA ASN A 479 -17.01 -10.49 5.10
C ASN A 479 -16.50 -9.64 3.92
N SER A 480 -17.36 -8.76 3.40
CA SER A 480 -17.07 -7.99 2.19
C SER A 480 -17.27 -6.50 2.40
N ARG A 481 -16.49 -5.73 1.66
CA ARG A 481 -16.77 -4.35 1.29
C ARG A 481 -17.34 -4.32 -0.12
N TYR A 482 -17.77 -3.17 -0.57
CA TYR A 482 -18.32 -3.00 -1.92
C TYR A 482 -17.75 -1.75 -2.55
N ILE A 483 -17.39 -1.88 -3.82
CA ILE A 483 -17.06 -0.75 -4.68
C ILE A 483 -18.28 -0.47 -5.56
N VAL A 484 -18.72 0.79 -5.56
CA VAL A 484 -19.94 1.25 -6.20
C VAL A 484 -19.59 2.17 -7.37
N TYR A 485 -20.14 1.87 -8.52
CA TYR A 485 -19.87 2.58 -9.76
C TYR A 485 -21.13 3.28 -10.30
N ALA A 486 -20.92 4.45 -10.94
CA ALA A 486 -21.90 5.10 -11.78
C ALA A 486 -21.26 5.42 -13.13
N VAL A 487 -21.79 4.84 -14.21
CA VAL A 487 -21.24 4.93 -15.55
C VAL A 487 -22.27 5.54 -16.50
N PRO A 488 -21.92 6.53 -17.34
CA PRO A 488 -22.86 7.11 -18.31
C PRO A 488 -23.45 6.05 -19.22
N LEU A 489 -24.74 6.16 -19.55
CA LEU A 489 -25.45 5.18 -20.39
C LEU A 489 -24.84 4.99 -21.79
N GLY A 490 -24.11 5.99 -22.32
CA GLY A 490 -23.37 5.87 -23.57
C GLY A 490 -22.09 5.04 -23.51
N THR A 491 -21.71 4.56 -22.31
CA THR A 491 -20.49 3.80 -22.06
C THR A 491 -20.85 2.41 -21.54
N ASN A 492 -20.49 1.35 -22.26
CA ASN A 492 -20.71 -0.02 -21.77
C ASN A 492 -19.62 -0.46 -20.78
N ALA A 493 -19.80 -1.62 -20.17
CA ALA A 493 -18.89 -2.13 -19.15
C ALA A 493 -17.45 -2.34 -19.65
N ILE A 494 -17.28 -2.68 -20.93
CA ILE A 494 -15.96 -2.91 -21.55
C ILE A 494 -15.23 -1.58 -21.75
N GLN A 495 -15.93 -0.57 -22.26
CA GLN A 495 -15.38 0.76 -22.46
C GLN A 495 -15.02 1.43 -21.12
N ALA A 496 -15.74 1.08 -20.06
CA ALA A 496 -15.50 1.57 -18.70
C ALA A 496 -14.46 0.76 -17.94
N ALA A 497 -14.01 -0.40 -18.45
CA ALA A 497 -13.10 -1.29 -17.75
C ALA A 497 -11.76 -0.61 -17.42
N SER A 498 -11.21 -0.93 -16.26
CA SER A 498 -9.83 -0.59 -15.90
C SER A 498 -8.86 -1.40 -16.77
N THR A 499 -7.78 -0.77 -17.20
CA THR A 499 -6.69 -1.44 -17.94
C THR A 499 -5.65 -2.04 -17.01
N GLU A 500 -5.63 -1.67 -15.74
CA GLU A 500 -4.61 -2.06 -14.75
C GLU A 500 -5.14 -3.06 -13.73
N HIS A 501 -6.46 -3.03 -13.46
CA HIS A 501 -7.08 -3.82 -12.38
C HIS A 501 -8.42 -4.40 -12.82
N ASN A 502 -8.92 -5.38 -12.08
CA ASN A 502 -10.28 -5.89 -12.26
C ASN A 502 -11.33 -4.78 -12.09
N GLY A 503 -12.49 -4.94 -12.73
CA GLY A 503 -13.62 -4.01 -12.66
C GLY A 503 -13.43 -2.74 -13.50
N LEU A 504 -14.03 -1.62 -13.06
CA LEU A 504 -14.09 -0.39 -13.85
C LEU A 504 -13.05 0.63 -13.38
N ARG A 505 -12.74 1.64 -14.22
CA ARG A 505 -11.79 2.71 -13.90
C ARG A 505 -12.22 3.55 -12.70
N ALA A 506 -11.24 4.17 -12.02
CA ALA A 506 -11.44 4.99 -10.82
C ALA A 506 -12.45 6.12 -10.99
N GLU A 507 -12.52 6.73 -12.18
CA GLU A 507 -13.43 7.85 -12.48
C GLU A 507 -14.92 7.51 -12.35
N TYR A 508 -15.26 6.22 -12.43
CA TYR A 508 -16.61 5.72 -12.26
C TYR A 508 -16.95 5.34 -10.83
N ILE A 509 -15.97 5.28 -9.93
CA ILE A 509 -16.21 4.97 -8.52
C ILE A 509 -16.93 6.16 -7.89
N VAL A 510 -18.08 5.89 -7.26
CA VAL A 510 -18.83 6.89 -6.49
C VAL A 510 -18.73 6.67 -5.00
N ASP A 511 -18.56 5.41 -4.56
CA ASP A 511 -18.36 5.09 -3.15
C ASP A 511 -17.65 3.74 -2.96
N ILE A 512 -17.04 3.58 -1.79
CA ILE A 512 -16.56 2.31 -1.26
C ILE A 512 -17.14 2.19 0.16
N THR A 513 -17.83 1.09 0.45
CA THR A 513 -18.61 0.94 1.68
C THR A 513 -18.63 -0.49 2.21
N TYR A 514 -18.87 -0.65 3.50
CA TYR A 514 -19.17 -1.95 4.13
C TYR A 514 -20.68 -2.24 4.18
N SER A 515 -21.51 -1.24 3.85
CA SER A 515 -22.97 -1.38 3.81
C SER A 515 -23.42 -2.07 2.52
N THR A 516 -24.63 -2.63 2.52
CA THR A 516 -25.29 -3.20 1.34
C THR A 516 -26.17 -2.18 0.60
N SER A 517 -25.94 -0.91 0.87
CA SER A 517 -26.54 0.22 0.16
C SER A 517 -25.61 1.43 0.15
N ALA A 518 -25.75 2.29 -0.84
CA ALA A 518 -25.02 3.54 -0.98
C ALA A 518 -25.91 4.66 -1.51
N THR A 519 -25.57 5.90 -1.18
CA THR A 519 -26.23 7.08 -1.73
C THR A 519 -25.51 7.52 -3.00
N ILE A 520 -26.19 7.47 -4.13
CA ILE A 520 -25.70 7.94 -5.40
C ILE A 520 -25.86 9.47 -5.49
N PRO A 521 -24.85 10.22 -5.89
CA PRO A 521 -24.97 11.65 -6.13
C PRO A 521 -26.14 11.95 -7.08
N SER A 522 -26.96 12.94 -6.76
CA SER A 522 -28.19 13.25 -7.53
C SER A 522 -27.94 13.51 -9.01
N ASN A 523 -26.79 14.08 -9.37
CA ASN A 523 -26.36 14.31 -10.76
C ASN A 523 -25.88 13.04 -11.48
N LYS A 524 -25.81 11.89 -10.78
CA LYS A 524 -25.42 10.58 -11.35
C LYS A 524 -26.54 9.53 -11.25
N THR A 525 -27.76 9.90 -10.91
CA THR A 525 -28.91 8.98 -10.85
C THR A 525 -29.59 8.79 -12.20
N SER A 526 -29.77 9.85 -12.99
CA SER A 526 -30.36 9.81 -14.31
C SER A 526 -29.26 9.87 -15.38
N GLY A 527 -29.41 9.12 -16.47
CA GLY A 527 -28.41 9.03 -17.54
C GLY A 527 -27.20 8.14 -17.22
N TYR A 528 -27.28 7.36 -16.14
CA TYR A 528 -26.24 6.42 -15.70
C TYR A 528 -26.81 5.01 -15.47
N TRP A 529 -25.98 4.01 -15.66
CA TRP A 529 -26.16 2.70 -15.07
C TRP A 529 -25.21 2.54 -13.87
N HIS A 530 -25.55 1.64 -12.95
CA HIS A 530 -24.80 1.47 -11.72
C HIS A 530 -24.32 0.03 -11.59
N GLY A 531 -23.05 -0.11 -11.18
CA GLY A 531 -22.41 -1.39 -10.90
C GLY A 531 -22.01 -1.49 -9.44
N VAL A 532 -22.03 -2.69 -8.89
CA VAL A 532 -21.52 -3.00 -7.56
C VAL A 532 -20.69 -4.27 -7.63
N ALA A 533 -19.46 -4.21 -7.19
CA ALA A 533 -18.58 -5.35 -7.04
C ALA A 533 -18.24 -5.58 -5.55
N ALA A 534 -18.12 -6.83 -5.14
CA ALA A 534 -17.64 -7.15 -3.80
C ALA A 534 -16.11 -7.04 -3.77
N LEU A 535 -15.59 -6.44 -2.72
CA LEU A 535 -14.18 -6.48 -2.33
C LEU A 535 -14.06 -7.44 -1.16
N ASP A 536 -13.22 -8.47 -1.26
CA ASP A 536 -12.91 -9.32 -0.13
C ASP A 536 -12.01 -8.60 0.90
N ARG A 537 -11.72 -9.26 2.01
CA ARG A 537 -10.86 -8.69 3.06
C ARG A 537 -9.40 -8.56 2.66
N TYR A 538 -8.97 -9.26 1.60
CA TYR A 538 -7.63 -9.10 1.02
C TYR A 538 -7.54 -7.95 0.01
N GLY A 539 -8.67 -7.35 -0.37
CA GLY A 539 -8.76 -6.24 -1.31
C GLY A 539 -9.03 -6.65 -2.76
N ASN A 540 -9.24 -7.95 -3.05
CA ASN A 540 -9.58 -8.39 -4.41
C ASN A 540 -11.00 -7.99 -4.77
N GLU A 541 -11.17 -7.48 -5.98
CA GLU A 541 -12.47 -7.14 -6.55
C GLU A 541 -13.03 -8.32 -7.35
N TRP A 542 -14.24 -8.71 -7.01
CA TRP A 542 -14.94 -9.84 -7.60
C TRP A 542 -16.00 -9.40 -8.63
N ALA A 543 -16.66 -10.37 -9.24
CA ALA A 543 -17.59 -10.12 -10.33
C ALA A 543 -18.69 -9.09 -9.98
N MET A 544 -18.87 -8.10 -10.84
CA MET A 544 -19.78 -6.98 -10.66
C MET A 544 -21.22 -7.36 -11.01
N GLY A 545 -22.18 -7.00 -10.15
CA GLY A 545 -23.59 -6.88 -10.50
C GLY A 545 -23.92 -5.48 -11.00
N ALA A 546 -24.95 -5.33 -11.81
CA ALA A 546 -25.34 -4.03 -12.32
C ALA A 546 -26.86 -3.86 -12.37
N THR A 547 -27.32 -2.60 -12.47
CA THR A 547 -28.71 -2.26 -12.74
C THR A 547 -29.15 -2.73 -14.13
N SER A 548 -30.44 -2.97 -14.31
CA SER A 548 -30.98 -3.54 -15.56
C SER A 548 -30.83 -2.67 -16.80
N ASN A 549 -30.53 -1.38 -16.62
CA ASN A 549 -30.28 -0.44 -17.70
C ASN A 549 -28.82 -0.38 -18.19
N MET A 550 -27.94 -1.27 -17.66
CA MET A 550 -26.58 -1.40 -18.18
C MET A 550 -26.62 -1.79 -19.67
N PRO A 551 -25.95 -1.03 -20.56
CA PRO A 551 -25.88 -1.41 -21.96
C PRO A 551 -25.28 -2.82 -22.13
N PRO A 552 -25.80 -3.62 -23.06
CA PRO A 552 -25.25 -4.94 -23.33
C PRO A 552 -23.78 -4.79 -23.73
N SER A 553 -22.96 -5.71 -23.28
CA SER A 553 -21.59 -5.83 -23.77
C SER A 553 -21.66 -6.18 -25.26
N GLU A 554 -21.04 -5.38 -26.13
CA GLU A 554 -20.80 -5.82 -27.49
C GLU A 554 -19.90 -7.04 -27.41
N THR A 555 -20.41 -8.18 -27.83
CA THR A 555 -19.58 -9.38 -27.96
C THR A 555 -18.74 -9.22 -29.23
N LEU A 556 -17.40 -9.29 -29.08
CA LEU A 556 -16.55 -9.49 -30.27
C LEU A 556 -16.98 -10.78 -30.95
N LYS A 557 -17.27 -10.66 -32.26
CA LYS A 557 -17.52 -11.85 -33.08
C LYS A 557 -16.20 -12.32 -33.67
N ALA A 558 -16.14 -13.61 -34.00
CA ALA A 558 -15.00 -14.16 -34.70
C ALA A 558 -14.76 -13.40 -36.01
N VAL A 559 -13.52 -13.01 -36.24
CA VAL A 559 -13.11 -12.55 -37.56
C VAL A 559 -13.16 -13.71 -38.56
N THR A 560 -13.50 -13.44 -39.80
CA THR A 560 -13.41 -14.45 -40.86
C THR A 560 -12.10 -14.26 -41.61
N LEU A 561 -11.21 -15.25 -41.53
CA LEU A 561 -9.95 -15.24 -42.26
C LEU A 561 -10.24 -15.39 -43.78
N THR A 562 -9.63 -14.52 -44.59
CA THR A 562 -9.90 -14.52 -46.04
C THR A 562 -8.71 -14.99 -46.86
N THR A 563 -7.57 -14.38 -46.72
CA THR A 563 -6.35 -14.72 -47.45
C THR A 563 -5.14 -14.71 -46.53
N PRO A 564 -4.17 -15.62 -46.69
CA PRO A 564 -4.17 -16.76 -47.59
C PRO A 564 -5.22 -17.82 -47.20
N SER A 565 -5.71 -18.56 -48.23
CA SER A 565 -6.66 -19.66 -48.01
C SER A 565 -5.96 -20.86 -47.34
N ALA A 566 -6.76 -21.74 -46.73
CA ALA A 566 -6.20 -22.97 -46.14
C ALA A 566 -5.53 -23.83 -47.22
N GLY A 567 -4.28 -24.25 -46.97
CA GLY A 567 -3.47 -25.03 -47.92
C GLY A 567 -2.85 -24.24 -49.06
N GLU A 568 -3.00 -22.91 -49.07
CA GLU A 568 -2.39 -22.05 -50.06
C GLU A 568 -0.88 -21.95 -49.89
N THR A 569 -0.14 -22.06 -51.00
CA THR A 569 1.30 -21.84 -51.04
C THR A 569 1.58 -20.35 -51.21
N VAL A 570 2.29 -19.77 -50.22
CA VAL A 570 2.64 -18.35 -50.26
C VAL A 570 4.12 -18.15 -50.55
N SER A 571 4.44 -17.04 -51.22
CA SER A 571 5.82 -16.67 -51.57
C SER A 571 6.45 -15.82 -50.44
N ILE A 572 7.63 -15.27 -50.70
CA ILE A 572 8.50 -14.56 -49.74
C ILE A 572 7.79 -13.41 -49.00
N GLY A 573 6.72 -12.86 -49.53
CA GLY A 573 5.88 -11.86 -48.87
C GLY A 573 4.41 -12.15 -49.12
N CYS A 574 3.60 -12.05 -48.09
CA CYS A 574 2.17 -12.33 -48.17
C CYS A 574 1.37 -11.28 -47.41
N THR A 575 0.23 -10.91 -47.98
CA THR A 575 -0.77 -10.08 -47.28
C THR A 575 -1.84 -10.97 -46.71
N PHE A 576 -1.93 -10.97 -45.38
CA PHE A 576 -2.97 -11.64 -44.62
C PHE A 576 -4.17 -10.71 -44.50
N ASN A 577 -5.37 -11.21 -44.84
CA ASN A 577 -6.61 -10.42 -44.79
C ASN A 577 -7.68 -11.21 -44.00
N TRP A 578 -8.52 -10.45 -43.32
CA TRP A 578 -9.68 -10.97 -42.60
C TRP A 578 -10.83 -9.95 -42.61
N SER A 579 -12.03 -10.38 -42.30
CA SER A 579 -13.14 -9.47 -42.06
C SER A 579 -13.39 -9.27 -40.58
N ASP A 580 -13.75 -8.05 -40.18
CA ASP A 580 -14.12 -7.75 -38.79
C ASP A 580 -15.63 -7.45 -38.72
N PRO A 581 -16.46 -8.42 -38.28
CA PRO A 581 -17.91 -8.24 -38.17
C PRO A 581 -18.35 -7.44 -36.94
N ALA A 582 -17.42 -7.09 -36.02
CA ALA A 582 -17.77 -6.49 -34.75
C ALA A 582 -16.99 -5.19 -34.43
N SER A 583 -16.33 -4.60 -35.41
CA SER A 583 -15.59 -3.32 -35.29
C SER A 583 -14.57 -3.36 -34.13
N ALA A 584 -13.64 -4.30 -34.18
CA ALA A 584 -12.51 -4.36 -33.26
C ALA A 584 -11.63 -3.10 -33.36
N ASN A 585 -10.89 -2.79 -32.30
CA ASN A 585 -9.99 -1.62 -32.28
C ASN A 585 -8.63 -1.96 -32.86
N SER A 586 -8.17 -3.21 -32.71
CA SER A 586 -6.89 -3.70 -33.21
C SER A 586 -6.91 -5.22 -33.34
N PHE A 587 -5.90 -5.76 -33.98
CA PHE A 587 -5.75 -7.19 -34.24
C PHE A 587 -4.31 -7.63 -34.01
N ASP A 588 -4.15 -8.85 -33.50
CA ASP A 588 -2.87 -9.58 -33.50
C ASP A 588 -2.95 -10.68 -34.55
N LEU A 589 -2.26 -10.50 -35.67
CA LEU A 589 -1.98 -11.61 -36.57
C LEU A 589 -0.89 -12.48 -35.96
N GLN A 590 -1.14 -13.76 -35.76
CA GLN A 590 -0.18 -14.72 -35.24
C GLN A 590 0.10 -15.80 -36.28
N ILE A 591 1.40 -16.12 -36.43
CA ILE A 591 1.89 -17.16 -37.36
C ILE A 591 2.77 -18.13 -36.54
N SER A 592 2.56 -19.44 -36.70
CA SER A 592 3.35 -20.47 -36.00
C SER A 592 3.43 -21.76 -36.83
N LYS A 593 4.48 -22.56 -36.64
CA LYS A 593 4.52 -23.97 -37.07
C LYS A 593 3.69 -24.89 -36.16
N ASP A 594 3.44 -24.45 -34.95
CA ASP A 594 2.62 -25.18 -34.00
C ASP A 594 1.14 -24.84 -34.22
N LYS A 595 0.34 -25.84 -34.61
CA LYS A 595 -1.10 -25.73 -34.82
C LYS A 595 -1.84 -25.17 -33.60
N ASN A 596 -1.33 -25.43 -32.39
CA ASN A 596 -1.94 -24.97 -31.14
C ASN A 596 -1.41 -23.61 -30.67
N PHE A 597 -0.43 -23.04 -31.37
CA PHE A 597 0.20 -21.76 -31.01
C PHE A 597 0.82 -21.75 -29.59
N ALA A 598 1.30 -22.90 -29.09
CA ALA A 598 1.93 -23.02 -27.80
C ALA A 598 3.43 -22.65 -27.83
N SER A 599 4.04 -22.66 -29.04
CA SER A 599 5.46 -22.32 -29.22
C SER A 599 5.72 -21.70 -30.60
N GLY A 600 6.84 -20.98 -30.72
CA GLY A 600 7.31 -20.42 -32.00
C GLY A 600 6.31 -19.48 -32.68
N VAL A 601 5.62 -18.63 -31.91
CA VAL A 601 4.61 -17.71 -32.40
C VAL A 601 5.23 -16.37 -32.76
N SER A 602 5.07 -15.97 -34.03
CA SER A 602 5.36 -14.59 -34.47
C SER A 602 4.06 -13.80 -34.42
N THR A 603 4.06 -12.62 -33.77
CA THR A 603 2.88 -11.77 -33.60
C THR A 603 3.07 -10.40 -34.27
N TYR A 604 2.10 -9.96 -35.04
CA TYR A 604 2.06 -8.69 -35.76
C TYR A 604 0.81 -7.91 -35.32
N ASN A 605 1.01 -6.76 -34.66
CA ASN A 605 -0.08 -5.93 -34.17
C ASN A 605 -0.47 -4.92 -35.25
N VAL A 606 -1.75 -4.85 -35.62
CA VAL A 606 -2.28 -3.94 -36.62
C VAL A 606 -3.66 -3.39 -36.24
N ASN A 607 -4.00 -2.20 -36.76
CA ASN A 607 -5.30 -1.56 -36.56
C ASN A 607 -6.20 -1.69 -37.79
N THR A 608 -5.80 -2.50 -38.75
CA THR A 608 -6.52 -2.75 -40.03
C THR A 608 -6.86 -4.22 -40.16
N THR A 609 -7.80 -4.57 -40.99
CA THR A 609 -8.17 -5.97 -41.31
C THR A 609 -7.22 -6.62 -42.33
N SER A 610 -6.02 -6.10 -42.46
CA SER A 610 -5.00 -6.54 -43.40
C SER A 610 -3.61 -6.32 -42.81
N CYS A 611 -2.70 -7.27 -43.02
CA CYS A 611 -1.30 -7.19 -42.61
C CYS A 611 -0.39 -7.82 -43.64
N TYR A 612 0.54 -7.02 -44.21
CA TYR A 612 1.63 -7.57 -45.04
C TYR A 612 2.74 -8.09 -44.15
N VAL A 613 3.16 -9.32 -44.37
CA VAL A 613 4.25 -9.95 -43.65
C VAL A 613 5.34 -10.38 -44.62
N ASP A 614 6.57 -9.94 -44.36
CA ASP A 614 7.76 -10.45 -45.01
C ASP A 614 8.09 -11.83 -44.41
N LEU A 615 7.99 -12.87 -45.20
CA LEU A 615 8.17 -14.25 -44.79
C LEU A 615 9.59 -14.77 -45.02
N THR A 616 10.54 -13.91 -45.43
CA THR A 616 11.93 -14.31 -45.68
C THR A 616 12.67 -14.92 -44.51
N THR A 617 12.21 -14.61 -43.30
CA THR A 617 12.75 -15.15 -42.05
C THR A 617 12.16 -16.52 -41.67
N LEU A 618 11.13 -16.97 -42.38
CA LEU A 618 10.49 -18.27 -42.14
C LEU A 618 11.15 -19.37 -42.97
N SER A 619 11.16 -20.58 -42.45
CA SER A 619 11.75 -21.74 -43.16
C SER A 619 10.94 -22.07 -44.40
N THR A 620 11.59 -22.16 -45.56
CA THR A 620 10.95 -22.59 -46.80
C THR A 620 10.48 -24.06 -46.72
N SER A 621 9.51 -24.41 -47.53
CA SER A 621 8.95 -25.77 -47.59
C SER A 621 8.40 -26.30 -46.25
N SER A 622 7.87 -25.40 -45.43
CA SER A 622 7.26 -25.72 -44.13
C SER A 622 5.80 -25.28 -44.08
N THR A 623 4.97 -26.02 -43.39
CA THR A 623 3.58 -25.63 -43.10
C THR A 623 3.56 -24.68 -41.92
N TYR A 624 2.84 -23.58 -42.07
CA TYR A 624 2.55 -22.63 -41.01
C TYR A 624 1.05 -22.51 -40.82
N TYR A 625 0.65 -22.25 -39.59
CA TYR A 625 -0.71 -21.91 -39.19
C TYR A 625 -0.78 -20.44 -38.87
N TRP A 626 -1.92 -19.82 -39.16
CA TRP A 626 -2.14 -18.44 -38.80
C TRP A 626 -3.54 -18.25 -38.21
N ARG A 627 -3.63 -17.31 -37.31
CA ARG A 627 -4.86 -16.88 -36.66
C ARG A 627 -4.87 -15.40 -36.42
N VAL A 628 -6.04 -14.82 -36.16
CA VAL A 628 -6.19 -13.43 -35.78
C VAL A 628 -6.90 -13.34 -34.45
N ILE A 629 -6.32 -12.59 -33.53
CA ILE A 629 -6.93 -12.24 -32.26
C ILE A 629 -7.41 -10.79 -32.41
N SER A 630 -8.72 -10.58 -32.30
CA SER A 630 -9.30 -9.23 -32.31
C SER A 630 -9.38 -8.66 -30.91
N HIS A 631 -9.12 -7.36 -30.78
CA HIS A 631 -9.12 -6.62 -29.53
C HIS A 631 -10.15 -5.49 -29.56
N LYS A 632 -10.94 -5.36 -28.47
CA LYS A 632 -11.81 -4.21 -28.23
C LYS A 632 -11.81 -3.89 -26.74
N GLY A 633 -11.01 -2.93 -26.31
CA GLY A 633 -10.73 -2.71 -24.90
C GLY A 633 -10.06 -3.95 -24.27
N CYS A 634 -10.57 -4.47 -23.17
CA CYS A 634 -10.06 -5.68 -22.53
C CYS A 634 -10.59 -7.00 -23.12
N LEU A 635 -11.41 -6.96 -24.18
CA LEU A 635 -11.89 -8.17 -24.84
C LEU A 635 -10.87 -8.69 -25.84
N LEU A 636 -10.61 -9.97 -25.76
CA LEU A 636 -9.82 -10.74 -26.71
C LEU A 636 -10.71 -11.81 -27.33
N TYR A 637 -10.67 -11.92 -28.65
CA TYR A 637 -11.32 -13.03 -29.36
C TYR A 637 -10.39 -13.61 -30.41
N THR A 638 -10.12 -14.90 -30.31
CA THR A 638 -9.30 -15.62 -31.28
C THR A 638 -10.20 -16.23 -32.36
N SER A 639 -9.81 -16.15 -33.61
CA SER A 639 -10.51 -16.83 -34.71
C SER A 639 -10.67 -18.34 -34.39
N PRO A 640 -11.84 -18.93 -34.66
CA PRO A 640 -12.20 -20.25 -34.14
C PRO A 640 -11.41 -21.42 -34.75
N SER A 641 -10.72 -21.20 -35.87
CA SER A 641 -9.91 -22.24 -36.49
C SER A 641 -8.69 -21.65 -37.17
N PRO A 642 -7.46 -22.10 -36.80
CA PRO A 642 -6.27 -21.67 -37.51
C PRO A 642 -6.29 -22.23 -38.93
N ARG A 643 -5.92 -21.41 -39.92
CA ARG A 643 -5.72 -21.84 -41.29
C ARG A 643 -4.27 -22.28 -41.48
N ASP A 644 -4.09 -23.38 -42.18
CA ASP A 644 -2.78 -23.82 -42.65
C ASP A 644 -2.43 -23.18 -43.97
N THR A 645 -1.19 -22.75 -44.11
CA THR A 645 -0.59 -22.31 -45.37
C THR A 645 0.67 -23.13 -45.61
N ARG A 646 0.86 -23.60 -46.82
CA ARG A 646 2.03 -24.41 -47.23
C ARG A 646 3.04 -23.57 -47.99
#